data_2d22ac44cd0dc28fe96dc4d1c0d355d9
#
_entry.id   2d22ac44cd0dc28fe96dc4d1c0d355d9
#
_cell.length_a   1.000
_cell.length_b   1.000
_cell.length_c   1.000
_cell.angle_alpha   90.00
_cell.angle_beta   90.00
_cell.angle_gamma   90.00
#
_symmetry.space_group_name_H-M   'P 1'
#
loop_
_entity.id
_entity.type
_entity.pdbx_description
1 polymer ?
#
loop_
_entity_poly.entity_id
_entity_poly.type
_entity_poly.pdbx_seq_one_letter_code
_entity_poly.pdbx_strand_id
1 'polypeptide(L)'
;MMQGMALPTVNSLLEQLQNLNAPQLRRLLVEHLTQQKLGLYWESNAIERDAALNANVVLPRLMPDFSHTPAGTCHHRNLIIEGDNFDSLRLLRATHAGKVRVIYIDPPYNTGNKDWVYNDKFVGVNDRWRHSQWLEFLYQRLTLARELLSSDGVILVSINDENRDRLGLLMDEVFPGRRVGSLVWRTKDTGNDLSQRFSHVHEHVLVYANPGFKFNGRATNRSKFRNPDNDLRGDWSPQPLTKAHTFVERGNTYYPIQNPETGYWYPCDPDSVWRFASEKEIRQRFGEDEAAIQAALSGLRSDTMEGLITNKLIYFPPCKTEDVMLFETREALSAAILAGTGPMLPKKKTPLLREDLPDIDFWVGKPIATGRPSRKELWTAKPEAERLAPLSSWIAGQNEHVVALEDENGDEPEVLRSARGGVATEEIKNLLGSKAFPYPKPLSLIQGLLAQASCPGDIVLDFFAGSGTTGQAVLELNAEDSGQRRFILCSSTEATTKEPDKNLCRDVCAERLRRVMAGYGGKPGYTPAQGGEFAYLQLDKIEAADVAFEATPEHAAVLLSMREAASAPIDTTAAIQVIGKYGDWLTVLCPQATPDTLDALAALLAAHGMARLAVFCPRPKALAGLLAERGIEANTYSITDALLKGQVGGKATGKTTGTDGTAA
;
A
#
# COMPACT_ATOMS: atom_id res chain seq x y z
N MET A 1 -18.13 -25.65 -11.42
CA MET A 1 -19.17 -25.06 -10.55
C MET A 1 -18.92 -25.54 -9.13
N MET A 2 -18.18 -24.79 -8.35
CA MET A 2 -18.14 -24.95 -6.88
C MET A 2 -18.97 -23.81 -6.31
N GLN A 3 -20.17 -24.13 -5.85
CA GLN A 3 -20.99 -23.21 -5.07
C GLN A 3 -20.27 -22.92 -3.76
N GLY A 4 -19.98 -21.66 -3.50
CA GLY A 4 -19.46 -21.19 -2.23
C GLY A 4 -20.48 -21.45 -1.12
N MET A 5 -20.18 -22.41 -0.25
CA MET A 5 -20.90 -22.57 1.01
C MET A 5 -20.57 -21.35 1.88
N ALA A 6 -21.55 -20.51 2.12
CA ALA A 6 -21.46 -19.46 3.11
C ALA A 6 -21.14 -20.08 4.48
N LEU A 7 -20.13 -19.58 5.17
CA LEU A 7 -19.80 -20.02 6.52
C LEU A 7 -21.02 -19.77 7.42
N PRO A 8 -21.43 -20.74 8.26
CA PRO A 8 -22.56 -20.58 9.16
C PRO A 8 -22.31 -19.45 10.16
N THR A 9 -23.30 -18.66 10.44
CA THR A 9 -23.21 -17.59 11.44
C THR A 9 -23.04 -18.20 12.84
N VAL A 10 -22.38 -17.49 13.76
CA VAL A 10 -22.15 -17.95 15.15
C VAL A 10 -23.45 -18.38 15.82
N ASN A 11 -24.56 -17.68 15.55
CA ASN A 11 -25.88 -18.03 16.11
C ASN A 11 -26.42 -19.36 15.58
N SER A 12 -26.23 -19.65 14.29
CA SER A 12 -26.66 -20.93 13.70
C SER A 12 -25.83 -22.11 14.23
N LEU A 13 -24.55 -21.88 14.53
CA LEU A 13 -23.67 -22.88 15.15
C LEU A 13 -24.06 -23.14 16.63
N LEU A 14 -24.41 -22.09 17.38
CA LEU A 14 -24.87 -22.22 18.76
C LEU A 14 -26.20 -23.00 18.84
N GLU A 15 -27.15 -22.72 17.95
CA GLU A 15 -28.40 -23.49 17.86
C GLU A 15 -28.16 -24.95 17.51
N GLN A 16 -27.23 -25.25 16.60
CA GLN A 16 -26.86 -26.63 16.26
C GLN A 16 -26.22 -27.35 17.45
N LEU A 17 -25.33 -26.67 18.21
CA LEU A 17 -24.67 -27.25 19.39
C LEU A 17 -25.64 -27.51 20.54
N GLN A 18 -26.65 -26.64 20.73
CA GLN A 18 -27.69 -26.80 21.76
C GLN A 18 -28.57 -28.04 21.56
N ASN A 19 -28.73 -28.49 20.31
CA ASN A 19 -29.53 -29.65 19.96
C ASN A 19 -28.78 -30.99 20.02
N LEU A 20 -27.46 -30.98 20.35
CA LEU A 20 -26.63 -32.18 20.44
C LEU A 20 -26.64 -32.78 21.85
N ASN A 21 -26.72 -34.12 21.93
CA ASN A 21 -26.56 -34.82 23.20
C ASN A 21 -25.07 -34.95 23.63
N ALA A 22 -24.82 -35.26 24.88
CA ALA A 22 -23.49 -35.36 25.43
C ALA A 22 -22.52 -36.29 24.67
N PRO A 23 -22.93 -37.49 24.16
CA PRO A 23 -22.08 -38.32 23.30
C PRO A 23 -21.74 -37.64 21.97
N GLN A 24 -22.68 -36.97 21.35
CA GLN A 24 -22.46 -36.25 20.07
C GLN A 24 -21.50 -35.07 20.26
N LEU A 25 -21.67 -34.29 21.35
CA LEU A 25 -20.74 -33.22 21.72
C LEU A 25 -19.31 -33.75 22.00
N ARG A 26 -19.19 -34.87 22.71
CA ARG A 26 -17.90 -35.53 22.96
C ARG A 26 -17.24 -35.95 21.64
N ARG A 27 -18.01 -36.55 20.72
CA ARG A 27 -17.50 -36.95 19.41
C ARG A 27 -17.03 -35.75 18.59
N LEU A 28 -17.82 -34.70 18.52
CA LEU A 28 -17.45 -33.43 17.85
C LEU A 28 -16.19 -32.81 18.47
N LEU A 29 -16.09 -32.81 19.79
CA LEU A 29 -14.93 -32.32 20.51
C LEU A 29 -13.68 -33.15 20.20
N VAL A 30 -13.79 -34.49 20.21
CA VAL A 30 -12.70 -35.39 19.83
C VAL A 30 -12.31 -35.20 18.37
N GLU A 31 -13.27 -35.11 17.46
CA GLU A 31 -13.00 -34.83 16.05
C GLU A 31 -12.30 -33.47 15.87
N HIS A 32 -12.73 -32.43 16.58
CA HIS A 32 -12.10 -31.11 16.57
C HIS A 32 -10.68 -31.13 17.14
N LEU A 33 -10.46 -31.83 18.25
CA LEU A 33 -9.15 -31.93 18.89
C LEU A 33 -8.18 -32.87 18.14
N THR A 34 -8.70 -33.84 17.36
CA THR A 34 -7.90 -34.79 16.59
C THR A 34 -7.74 -34.40 15.11
N GLN A 35 -8.52 -33.47 14.59
CA GLN A 35 -8.33 -32.96 13.23
C GLN A 35 -6.98 -32.26 13.13
N GLN A 36 -6.02 -32.88 12.45
CA GLN A 36 -4.79 -32.23 12.02
C GLN A 36 -5.17 -31.19 10.95
N LYS A 37 -5.22 -29.93 11.33
CA LYS A 37 -5.36 -28.85 10.35
C LYS A 37 -4.06 -28.74 9.55
N LEU A 38 -4.14 -28.87 8.25
CA LEU A 38 -3.04 -28.49 7.36
C LEU A 38 -2.89 -26.97 7.41
N GLY A 39 -1.73 -26.48 7.87
CA GLY A 39 -1.42 -25.07 7.99
C GLY A 39 -0.87 -24.69 9.37
N LEU A 40 -0.81 -23.38 9.61
CA LEU A 40 -0.33 -22.83 10.87
C LEU A 40 -1.43 -22.96 11.95
N TYR A 41 -1.10 -23.61 13.06
CA TYR A 41 -1.95 -23.68 14.25
C TYR A 41 -1.23 -23.00 15.42
N TRP A 42 -1.90 -22.04 16.06
CA TRP A 42 -1.48 -21.47 17.34
C TRP A 42 -2.69 -21.34 18.27
N GLU A 43 -2.47 -21.44 19.56
CA GLU A 43 -3.53 -21.22 20.55
C GLU A 43 -3.85 -19.73 20.61
N SER A 44 -5.06 -19.35 20.18
CA SER A 44 -5.58 -18.00 20.39
C SER A 44 -6.45 -17.99 21.64
N ASN A 45 -6.13 -17.16 22.62
CA ASN A 45 -6.96 -16.99 23.79
C ASN A 45 -8.03 -15.90 23.55
N ALA A 46 -8.99 -16.23 22.69
CA ALA A 46 -10.06 -15.29 22.31
C ALA A 46 -10.85 -14.78 23.53
N ILE A 47 -11.03 -15.61 24.55
CA ILE A 47 -11.79 -15.27 25.76
C ILE A 47 -11.03 -14.22 26.59
N GLU A 48 -9.73 -14.40 26.80
CA GLU A 48 -8.91 -13.42 27.52
C GLU A 48 -8.80 -12.10 26.75
N ARG A 49 -8.65 -12.17 25.43
CA ARG A 49 -8.62 -10.99 24.57
C ARG A 49 -9.92 -10.19 24.67
N ASP A 50 -11.07 -10.85 24.56
CA ASP A 50 -12.38 -10.18 24.62
C ASP A 50 -12.66 -9.65 26.02
N ALA A 51 -12.23 -10.34 27.08
CA ALA A 51 -12.30 -9.85 28.45
C ALA A 51 -11.41 -8.60 28.65
N ALA A 52 -10.18 -8.61 28.15
CA ALA A 52 -9.27 -7.47 28.24
C ALA A 52 -9.77 -6.25 27.46
N LEU A 53 -10.39 -6.46 26.28
CA LEU A 53 -10.99 -5.39 25.47
C LEU A 53 -12.21 -4.74 26.13
N ASN A 54 -12.90 -5.45 27.03
CA ASN A 54 -14.13 -4.98 27.67
C ASN A 54 -13.92 -4.49 29.10
N ALA A 55 -12.79 -4.81 29.72
CA ALA A 55 -12.53 -4.46 31.12
C ALA A 55 -12.14 -2.99 31.31
N ASN A 56 -11.40 -2.42 30.39
CA ASN A 56 -10.91 -1.04 30.50
C ASN A 56 -10.97 -0.28 29.18
N VAL A 57 -10.94 1.03 29.27
CA VAL A 57 -10.73 1.95 28.14
C VAL A 57 -9.32 2.54 28.18
N VAL A 58 -8.81 2.90 27.02
CA VAL A 58 -7.49 3.52 26.85
C VAL A 58 -7.70 4.98 26.48
N LEU A 59 -7.27 5.89 27.33
CA LEU A 59 -7.42 7.33 27.15
C LEU A 59 -6.06 8.00 26.93
N PRO A 60 -5.96 8.93 25.97
CA PRO A 60 -4.73 9.64 25.68
C PRO A 60 -4.57 10.84 26.61
N ARG A 61 -3.38 10.98 27.20
CA ARG A 61 -2.97 12.14 27.99
C ARG A 61 -1.86 12.88 27.25
N LEU A 62 -2.08 14.16 26.96
CA LEU A 62 -1.08 15.01 26.32
C LEU A 62 0.06 15.33 27.31
N MET A 63 1.29 15.19 26.82
CA MET A 63 2.51 15.53 27.55
C MET A 63 3.19 16.72 26.88
N PRO A 64 2.87 17.98 27.25
CA PRO A 64 3.40 19.17 26.59
C PRO A 64 4.92 19.25 26.63
N ASP A 65 5.55 18.87 27.75
CA ASP A 65 7.01 18.90 27.93
C ASP A 65 7.77 17.96 26.98
N PHE A 66 7.09 16.90 26.52
CA PHE A 66 7.67 15.93 25.56
C PHE A 66 7.19 16.14 24.13
N SER A 67 6.24 17.05 23.92
CA SER A 67 5.77 17.44 22.60
C SER A 67 6.75 18.40 21.91
N HIS A 68 6.63 18.54 20.59
CA HIS A 68 7.37 19.55 19.84
C HIS A 68 6.39 20.55 19.22
N THR A 69 6.39 21.77 19.78
CA THR A 69 5.41 22.81 19.47
C THR A 69 6.12 24.12 19.08
N PRO A 70 6.68 24.20 17.85
CA PRO A 70 7.33 25.43 17.40
C PRO A 70 6.32 26.57 17.22
N ALA A 71 6.79 27.81 17.21
CA ALA A 71 5.96 28.99 17.02
C ALA A 71 5.13 28.90 15.73
N GLY A 72 3.84 29.26 15.82
CA GLY A 72 2.89 29.16 14.70
C GLY A 72 2.16 27.81 14.60
N THR A 73 2.42 26.85 15.48
CA THR A 73 1.63 25.62 15.56
C THR A 73 0.26 25.95 16.17
N CYS A 74 -0.81 25.60 15.45
CA CYS A 74 -2.19 25.78 15.92
C CYS A 74 -2.75 24.50 16.56
N HIS A 75 -2.31 23.33 16.12
CA HIS A 75 -2.63 22.00 16.62
C HIS A 75 -1.56 21.01 16.14
N HIS A 76 -1.41 19.90 16.82
CA HIS A 76 -0.47 18.86 16.41
C HIS A 76 -1.14 17.87 15.47
N ARG A 77 -0.62 17.75 14.25
CA ARG A 77 -1.10 16.81 13.24
C ARG A 77 -0.39 15.45 13.33
N ASN A 78 0.85 15.47 13.81
CA ASN A 78 1.67 14.27 14.03
C ASN A 78 1.57 13.82 15.48
N LEU A 79 1.56 12.51 15.69
CA LEU A 79 1.38 11.91 17.00
C LEU A 79 2.50 10.93 17.31
N ILE A 80 3.04 11.00 18.53
CA ILE A 80 3.89 9.98 19.13
C ILE A 80 3.15 9.46 20.36
N ILE A 81 2.88 8.16 20.41
CA ILE A 81 2.11 7.52 21.48
C ILE A 81 3.05 6.58 22.24
N GLU A 82 3.32 6.93 23.49
CA GLU A 82 4.05 6.09 24.44
C GLU A 82 3.11 5.10 25.11
N GLY A 83 3.37 3.82 24.95
CA GLY A 83 2.64 2.76 25.58
C GLY A 83 2.76 1.43 24.86
N ASP A 84 2.07 0.40 25.35
CA ASP A 84 1.96 -0.84 24.62
C ASP A 84 1.24 -0.62 23.29
N ASN A 85 1.79 -1.17 22.22
CA ASN A 85 1.23 -0.98 20.87
C ASN A 85 -0.17 -1.58 20.70
N PHE A 86 -0.55 -2.60 21.48
CA PHE A 86 -1.92 -3.12 21.50
C PHE A 86 -2.90 -2.07 22.04
N ASP A 87 -2.55 -1.39 23.15
CA ASP A 87 -3.39 -0.33 23.73
C ASP A 87 -3.41 0.92 22.82
N SER A 88 -2.27 1.26 22.22
CA SER A 88 -2.20 2.33 21.20
C SER A 88 -3.14 2.04 20.02
N LEU A 89 -3.19 0.81 19.53
CA LEU A 89 -4.08 0.41 18.44
C LEU A 89 -5.56 0.41 18.88
N ARG A 90 -5.88 0.11 20.14
CA ARG A 90 -7.23 0.24 20.70
C ARG A 90 -7.70 1.70 20.69
N LEU A 91 -6.84 2.62 21.12
CA LEU A 91 -7.10 4.05 21.05
C LEU A 91 -7.29 4.51 19.59
N LEU A 92 -6.40 4.10 18.70
CA LEU A 92 -6.47 4.46 17.29
C LEU A 92 -7.72 3.89 16.61
N ARG A 93 -8.17 2.69 16.96
CA ARG A 93 -9.45 2.14 16.49
C ARG A 93 -10.63 3.05 16.81
N ALA A 94 -10.64 3.66 18.01
CA ALA A 94 -11.69 4.58 18.41
C ALA A 94 -11.62 5.96 17.71
N THR A 95 -10.48 6.33 17.13
CA THR A 95 -10.22 7.67 16.59
C THR A 95 -9.90 7.68 15.10
N HIS A 96 -9.22 6.66 14.57
CA HIS A 96 -8.66 6.61 13.22
C HIS A 96 -9.13 5.40 12.39
N ALA A 97 -10.20 4.70 12.77
CA ALA A 97 -10.73 3.58 11.99
C ALA A 97 -11.00 4.00 10.54
N GLY A 98 -10.46 3.24 9.58
CA GLY A 98 -10.62 3.48 8.15
C GLY A 98 -9.94 4.74 7.59
N LYS A 99 -9.03 5.38 8.35
CA LYS A 99 -8.38 6.65 7.95
C LYS A 99 -6.90 6.50 7.57
N VAL A 100 -6.27 5.37 7.89
CA VAL A 100 -4.83 5.17 7.70
C VAL A 100 -4.56 4.63 6.29
N ARG A 101 -3.79 5.36 5.51
CA ARG A 101 -3.41 4.97 4.15
C ARG A 101 -2.28 3.95 4.15
N VAL A 102 -1.23 4.18 4.93
CA VAL A 102 -0.07 3.30 4.98
C VAL A 102 0.20 2.90 6.42
N ILE A 103 0.31 1.61 6.65
CA ILE A 103 0.89 1.06 7.87
C ILE A 103 2.24 0.46 7.47
N TYR A 104 3.33 0.94 8.05
CA TYR A 104 4.64 0.31 7.99
C TYR A 104 5.01 -0.19 9.37
N ILE A 105 5.48 -1.42 9.48
CA ILE A 105 5.97 -1.96 10.74
C ILE A 105 7.23 -2.81 10.55
N ASP A 106 8.09 -2.73 11.56
CA ASP A 106 9.27 -3.56 11.75
C ASP A 106 9.14 -4.33 13.07
N PRO A 107 8.32 -5.41 13.12
CA PRO A 107 8.09 -6.14 14.36
C PRO A 107 9.33 -6.94 14.77
N PRO A 108 9.44 -7.38 16.04
CA PRO A 108 10.53 -8.26 16.45
C PRO A 108 10.52 -9.56 15.63
N TYR A 109 11.68 -9.94 15.10
CA TYR A 109 11.82 -11.06 14.14
C TYR A 109 11.79 -12.44 14.77
N ASN A 110 11.76 -12.53 16.11
CA ASN A 110 11.71 -13.78 16.85
C ASN A 110 12.89 -14.73 16.55
N THR A 111 14.08 -14.16 16.39
CA THR A 111 15.31 -14.91 16.12
C THR A 111 15.87 -15.63 17.35
N GLY A 112 15.37 -15.28 18.54
CA GLY A 112 15.83 -15.79 19.83
C GLY A 112 16.99 -15.00 20.43
N ASN A 113 17.44 -13.91 19.81
CA ASN A 113 18.54 -13.07 20.25
C ASN A 113 18.12 -11.97 21.25
N LYS A 114 17.10 -12.21 22.09
CA LYS A 114 16.51 -11.20 23.02
C LYS A 114 15.96 -9.99 22.29
N ASP A 115 15.38 -10.22 21.13
CA ASP A 115 14.87 -9.20 20.23
C ASP A 115 13.43 -8.75 20.58
N TRP A 116 12.78 -9.39 21.56
CA TRP A 116 11.50 -8.96 22.07
C TRP A 116 11.22 -9.40 23.51
N VAL A 117 10.37 -8.66 24.20
CA VAL A 117 9.94 -8.90 25.57
C VAL A 117 8.46 -9.31 25.57
N TYR A 118 8.14 -10.40 26.23
CA TYR A 118 6.78 -10.85 26.46
C TYR A 118 6.55 -11.07 27.95
N ASN A 119 5.54 -10.42 28.53
CA ASN A 119 5.26 -10.45 29.98
C ASN A 119 6.53 -10.17 30.83
N ASP A 120 7.23 -9.07 30.53
CA ASP A 120 8.46 -8.63 31.22
C ASP A 120 9.65 -9.62 31.16
N LYS A 121 9.58 -10.63 30.32
CA LYS A 121 10.64 -11.61 30.09
C LYS A 121 11.04 -11.69 28.63
N PHE A 122 12.35 -11.75 28.37
CA PHE A 122 12.84 -12.06 27.03
C PHE A 122 12.53 -13.51 26.68
N VAL A 123 11.94 -13.72 25.50
CA VAL A 123 11.67 -15.05 24.97
C VAL A 123 12.94 -15.58 24.32
N GLY A 124 13.50 -16.64 24.89
CA GLY A 124 14.77 -17.21 24.46
C GLY A 124 14.62 -18.30 23.38
N VAL A 125 15.77 -18.68 22.77
CA VAL A 125 15.85 -19.74 21.73
C VAL A 125 15.29 -21.08 22.21
N ASN A 126 15.43 -21.38 23.50
CA ASN A 126 15.00 -22.64 24.10
C ASN A 126 13.54 -22.69 24.54
N ASP A 127 12.77 -21.61 24.32
CA ASP A 127 11.35 -21.61 24.65
C ASP A 127 10.58 -22.44 23.63
N ARG A 128 9.96 -23.52 24.11
CA ARG A 128 9.16 -24.43 23.28
C ARG A 128 8.00 -23.78 22.56
N TRP A 129 7.42 -22.72 23.16
CA TRP A 129 6.24 -22.03 22.67
C TRP A 129 6.56 -20.68 21.99
N ARG A 130 7.83 -20.37 21.77
CA ARG A 130 8.33 -19.12 21.20
C ARG A 130 7.55 -18.66 19.98
N HIS A 131 7.31 -19.55 19.03
CA HIS A 131 6.63 -19.21 17.79
C HIS A 131 5.14 -18.97 18.00
N SER A 132 4.47 -19.76 18.84
CA SER A 132 3.05 -19.56 19.14
C SER A 132 2.78 -18.26 19.89
N GLN A 133 3.60 -17.94 20.89
CA GLN A 133 3.51 -16.67 21.63
C GLN A 133 3.74 -15.45 20.73
N TRP A 134 4.72 -15.53 19.84
CA TRP A 134 5.02 -14.49 18.88
C TRP A 134 3.88 -14.27 17.86
N LEU A 135 3.30 -15.36 17.37
CA LEU A 135 2.17 -15.27 16.45
C LEU A 135 0.93 -14.69 17.13
N GLU A 136 0.62 -15.10 18.37
CA GLU A 136 -0.48 -14.54 19.14
C GLU A 136 -0.27 -13.06 19.45
N PHE A 137 0.96 -12.68 19.84
CA PHE A 137 1.34 -11.28 20.05
C PHE A 137 1.07 -10.42 18.81
N LEU A 138 1.45 -10.90 17.63
CA LEU A 138 1.23 -10.19 16.37
C LEU A 138 -0.23 -10.24 15.92
N TYR A 139 -0.92 -11.38 16.09
CA TYR A 139 -2.31 -11.57 15.71
C TYR A 139 -3.23 -10.51 16.32
N GLN A 140 -3.11 -10.29 17.62
CA GLN A 140 -3.92 -9.30 18.34
C GLN A 140 -3.73 -7.90 17.75
N ARG A 141 -2.50 -7.51 17.46
CA ARG A 141 -2.14 -6.19 16.93
C ARG A 141 -2.54 -6.01 15.47
N LEU A 142 -2.26 -6.99 14.66
CA LEU A 142 -2.59 -6.97 13.23
C LEU A 142 -4.10 -6.95 12.99
N THR A 143 -4.88 -7.64 13.84
CA THR A 143 -6.35 -7.61 13.78
C THR A 143 -6.91 -6.20 14.02
N LEU A 144 -6.37 -5.46 15.01
CA LEU A 144 -6.73 -4.07 15.22
C LEU A 144 -6.24 -3.16 14.09
N ALA A 145 -4.99 -3.35 13.64
CA ALA A 145 -4.39 -2.57 12.56
C ALA A 145 -5.20 -2.67 11.26
N ARG A 146 -5.77 -3.85 10.95
CA ARG A 146 -6.65 -4.04 9.79
C ARG A 146 -7.84 -3.09 9.77
N GLU A 147 -8.42 -2.78 10.94
CA GLU A 147 -9.58 -1.89 11.05
C GLU A 147 -9.22 -0.40 10.83
N LEU A 148 -7.93 -0.06 10.94
CA LEU A 148 -7.44 1.31 10.72
C LEU A 148 -7.26 1.66 9.24
N LEU A 149 -7.01 0.64 8.38
CA LEU A 149 -6.72 0.86 6.96
C LEU A 149 -7.90 1.48 6.21
N SER A 150 -7.62 2.54 5.43
CA SER A 150 -8.56 3.12 4.48
C SER A 150 -8.95 2.11 3.39
N SER A 151 -9.98 2.41 2.61
CA SER A 151 -10.47 1.54 1.51
C SER A 151 -9.41 1.22 0.46
N ASP A 152 -8.39 2.05 0.37
CA ASP A 152 -7.24 1.96 -0.52
C ASP A 152 -5.92 1.83 0.27
N GLY A 153 -5.98 1.45 1.54
CA GLY A 153 -4.84 1.35 2.43
C GLY A 153 -3.98 0.11 2.21
N VAL A 154 -2.71 0.20 2.63
CA VAL A 154 -1.70 -0.85 2.54
C VAL A 154 -0.97 -1.03 3.88
N ILE A 155 -0.62 -2.27 4.19
CA ILE A 155 0.30 -2.60 5.26
C ILE A 155 1.57 -3.24 4.69
N LEU A 156 2.72 -2.73 5.11
CA LEU A 156 4.08 -3.13 4.74
C LEU A 156 4.76 -3.67 6.00
N VAL A 157 5.17 -4.93 6.00
CA VAL A 157 5.73 -5.60 7.19
C VAL A 157 7.11 -6.12 6.88
N SER A 158 8.12 -5.56 7.53
CA SER A 158 9.50 -6.05 7.44
C SER A 158 9.67 -7.36 8.21
N ILE A 159 10.42 -8.29 7.64
CA ILE A 159 10.74 -9.59 8.25
C ILE A 159 11.99 -10.20 7.61
N ASN A 160 12.76 -10.95 8.40
CA ASN A 160 13.82 -11.81 7.89
C ASN A 160 13.29 -13.11 7.27
N ASP A 161 14.17 -13.84 6.60
CA ASP A 161 13.82 -15.09 5.93
C ASP A 161 13.37 -16.20 6.90
N GLU A 162 13.93 -16.25 8.13
CA GLU A 162 13.66 -17.31 9.12
C GLU A 162 12.18 -17.43 9.50
N ASN A 163 11.49 -16.30 9.68
CA ASN A 163 10.09 -16.29 10.13
C ASN A 163 9.11 -15.73 9.08
N ARG A 164 9.58 -15.48 7.86
CA ARG A 164 8.77 -14.95 6.75
C ARG A 164 7.51 -15.76 6.48
N ASP A 165 7.67 -17.09 6.39
CA ASP A 165 6.55 -17.97 6.01
C ASP A 165 5.51 -18.06 7.14
N ARG A 166 5.96 -18.10 8.40
CA ARG A 166 5.05 -18.08 9.57
C ARG A 166 4.25 -16.76 9.61
N LEU A 167 4.94 -15.64 9.43
CA LEU A 167 4.29 -14.32 9.37
C LEU A 167 3.37 -14.23 8.17
N GLY A 168 3.78 -14.75 7.01
CA GLY A 168 2.95 -14.76 5.80
C GLY A 168 1.63 -15.52 6.01
N LEU A 169 1.65 -16.68 6.66
CA LEU A 169 0.44 -17.44 6.98
C LEU A 169 -0.45 -16.69 7.98
N LEU A 170 0.14 -16.06 8.99
CA LEU A 170 -0.60 -15.20 9.92
C LEU A 170 -1.26 -14.00 9.21
N MET A 171 -0.52 -13.36 8.32
CA MET A 171 -1.03 -12.23 7.55
C MET A 171 -2.18 -12.66 6.60
N ASP A 172 -2.11 -13.86 6.00
CA ASP A 172 -3.20 -14.39 5.18
C ASP A 172 -4.48 -14.64 5.99
N GLU A 173 -4.34 -15.07 7.25
CA GLU A 173 -5.46 -15.24 8.17
C GLU A 173 -6.08 -13.89 8.56
N VAL A 174 -5.25 -12.91 8.90
CA VAL A 174 -5.73 -11.58 9.32
C VAL A 174 -6.25 -10.77 8.14
N PHE A 175 -5.63 -10.87 6.96
CA PHE A 175 -5.94 -10.10 5.75
C PHE A 175 -6.34 -11.03 4.58
N PRO A 176 -7.44 -11.79 4.69
CA PRO A 176 -7.81 -12.79 3.69
C PRO A 176 -8.01 -12.16 2.31
N GLY A 177 -7.34 -12.74 1.30
CA GLY A 177 -7.42 -12.30 -0.09
C GLY A 177 -6.76 -10.94 -0.39
N ARG A 178 -5.97 -10.37 0.54
CA ARG A 178 -5.35 -9.05 0.38
C ARG A 178 -3.84 -9.10 0.14
N ARG A 179 -3.25 -10.28 0.01
CA ARG A 179 -1.81 -10.42 -0.29
C ARG A 179 -1.51 -9.84 -1.67
N VAL A 180 -0.64 -8.82 -1.74
CA VAL A 180 -0.09 -8.26 -2.98
C VAL A 180 1.19 -9.01 -3.37
N GLY A 181 2.09 -9.20 -2.42
CA GLY A 181 3.35 -9.88 -2.65
C GLY A 181 4.38 -9.66 -1.55
N SER A 182 5.65 -9.77 -1.93
CA SER A 182 6.79 -9.50 -1.07
C SER A 182 7.84 -8.72 -1.86
N LEU A 183 8.34 -7.63 -1.29
CA LEU A 183 9.52 -6.94 -1.78
C LEU A 183 10.75 -7.56 -1.12
N VAL A 184 11.80 -7.76 -1.88
CA VAL A 184 13.07 -8.32 -1.40
C VAL A 184 14.08 -7.20 -1.31
N TRP A 185 14.54 -6.91 -0.10
CA TRP A 185 15.50 -5.84 0.18
C TRP A 185 16.89 -6.39 0.42
N ARG A 186 17.85 -5.94 -0.37
CA ARG A 186 19.27 -6.29 -0.18
C ARG A 186 19.87 -5.53 1.01
N THR A 187 20.26 -6.27 2.05
CA THR A 187 20.76 -5.70 3.33
C THR A 187 22.27 -5.64 3.44
N LYS A 188 23.01 -6.49 2.69
CA LYS A 188 24.47 -6.64 2.76
C LYS A 188 25.06 -6.79 1.36
N ASP A 189 26.33 -6.33 1.19
CA ASP A 189 27.08 -6.52 -0.05
C ASP A 189 28.15 -7.61 0.04
N THR A 190 28.47 -8.06 1.24
CA THR A 190 29.49 -9.08 1.50
C THR A 190 28.87 -10.29 2.15
N GLY A 191 29.14 -11.47 1.57
CA GLY A 191 28.64 -12.74 2.06
C GLY A 191 29.71 -13.49 2.87
N ASN A 192 30.22 -12.93 3.96
CA ASN A 192 31.38 -13.46 4.67
C ASN A 192 31.02 -14.19 5.97
N ASP A 193 29.99 -15.05 5.96
CA ASP A 193 29.78 -15.95 7.09
C ASP A 193 30.20 -17.38 6.72
N LEU A 194 31.46 -17.70 6.98
CA LEU A 194 32.04 -19.02 6.73
C LEU A 194 31.43 -20.12 7.61
N SER A 195 30.69 -19.75 8.67
CA SER A 195 30.02 -20.69 9.57
C SER A 195 28.65 -21.13 9.07
N GLN A 196 28.06 -20.42 8.12
CA GLN A 196 26.73 -20.72 7.57
C GLN A 196 26.79 -21.45 6.23
N ARG A 197 25.73 -22.23 5.93
CA ARG A 197 25.65 -22.99 4.67
C ARG A 197 25.55 -22.09 3.43
N PHE A 198 25.01 -20.88 3.59
CA PHE A 198 24.94 -19.82 2.58
C PHE A 198 24.81 -18.44 3.23
N SER A 199 25.10 -17.40 2.50
CA SER A 199 25.07 -16.02 3.00
C SER A 199 23.67 -15.44 2.93
N HIS A 200 23.14 -15.00 4.07
CA HIS A 200 21.90 -14.23 4.13
C HIS A 200 22.19 -12.75 3.83
N VAL A 201 21.81 -12.29 2.67
CA VAL A 201 22.10 -10.93 2.17
C VAL A 201 20.86 -10.09 1.93
N HIS A 202 19.68 -10.59 2.28
CA HIS A 202 18.40 -9.91 2.06
C HIS A 202 17.45 -10.09 3.24
N GLU A 203 16.45 -9.24 3.27
CA GLU A 203 15.24 -9.31 4.09
C GLU A 203 14.01 -9.08 3.20
N HIS A 204 12.83 -9.21 3.76
CA HIS A 204 11.58 -9.08 3.06
C HIS A 204 10.73 -7.95 3.61
N VAL A 205 9.91 -7.34 2.74
CA VAL A 205 8.78 -6.51 3.14
C VAL A 205 7.52 -7.16 2.58
N LEU A 206 6.71 -7.75 3.43
CA LEU A 206 5.43 -8.33 3.04
C LEU A 206 4.43 -7.21 2.76
N VAL A 207 3.68 -7.32 1.67
CA VAL A 207 2.73 -6.31 1.21
C VAL A 207 1.32 -6.88 1.18
N TYR A 208 0.44 -6.29 1.97
CA TYR A 208 -1.00 -6.59 2.00
C TYR A 208 -1.80 -5.30 1.84
N ALA A 209 -2.81 -5.29 0.98
CA ALA A 209 -3.51 -4.07 0.65
C ALA A 209 -5.01 -4.27 0.43
N ASN A 210 -5.78 -3.23 0.65
CA ASN A 210 -7.18 -3.16 0.27
C ASN A 210 -7.31 -3.06 -1.26
N PRO A 211 -8.43 -3.49 -1.86
CA PRO A 211 -8.57 -3.59 -3.32
C PRO A 211 -8.34 -2.29 -4.09
N GLY A 212 -8.56 -1.14 -3.46
CA GLY A 212 -8.32 0.18 -4.07
C GLY A 212 -6.86 0.62 -4.12
N PHE A 213 -5.95 -0.10 -3.47
CA PHE A 213 -4.53 0.27 -3.40
C PHE A 213 -3.79 0.04 -4.72
N LYS A 214 -2.93 0.99 -5.06
CA LYS A 214 -1.90 0.86 -6.11
C LYS A 214 -0.64 1.58 -5.66
N PHE A 215 0.53 1.03 -5.98
CA PHE A 215 1.78 1.76 -5.87
C PHE A 215 1.83 2.91 -6.89
N ASN A 216 2.50 4.00 -6.55
CA ASN A 216 2.63 5.17 -7.42
C ASN A 216 3.45 4.87 -8.69
N GLY A 217 4.34 3.86 -8.65
CA GLY A 217 5.16 3.50 -9.79
C GLY A 217 6.11 4.64 -10.23
N ARG A 218 6.54 4.57 -11.47
CA ARG A 218 7.34 5.59 -12.13
C ARG A 218 6.60 6.07 -13.38
N ALA A 219 6.58 7.37 -13.61
CA ALA A 219 6.01 7.92 -14.85
C ALA A 219 6.73 7.32 -16.06
N THR A 220 5.98 6.71 -16.99
CA THR A 220 6.50 6.15 -18.23
C THR A 220 7.26 7.25 -19.00
N ASN A 221 8.43 6.91 -19.52
CA ASN A 221 9.26 7.86 -20.23
C ASN A 221 8.62 8.28 -21.56
N ARG A 222 8.02 9.48 -21.60
CA ARG A 222 7.39 10.04 -22.79
C ARG A 222 8.37 10.22 -23.97
N SER A 223 9.69 10.24 -23.73
CA SER A 223 10.67 10.39 -24.82
C SER A 223 10.69 9.20 -25.79
N LYS A 224 10.14 8.04 -25.39
CA LYS A 224 9.92 6.88 -26.26
C LYS A 224 8.79 7.10 -27.26
N PHE A 225 7.88 8.03 -26.98
CA PHE A 225 6.76 8.39 -27.85
C PHE A 225 7.17 9.51 -28.78
N ARG A 226 7.11 9.25 -30.08
CA ARG A 226 7.45 10.18 -31.16
C ARG A 226 6.39 10.08 -32.25
N ASN A 227 6.34 11.06 -33.13
CA ASN A 227 5.43 11.07 -34.26
C ASN A 227 6.19 11.20 -35.60
N PRO A 228 6.93 10.18 -36.02
CA PRO A 228 7.77 10.24 -37.21
C PRO A 228 6.98 10.29 -38.52
N ASP A 229 5.72 9.91 -38.52
CA ASP A 229 4.83 9.88 -39.69
C ASP A 229 3.69 10.92 -39.64
N ASN A 230 3.78 11.88 -38.71
CA ASN A 230 2.80 12.96 -38.52
C ASN A 230 1.37 12.43 -38.31
N ASP A 231 1.21 11.37 -37.53
CA ASP A 231 -0.10 10.82 -37.18
C ASP A 231 -0.93 11.89 -36.43
N LEU A 232 -2.14 12.18 -36.94
CA LEU A 232 -3.02 13.21 -36.35
C LEU A 232 -3.48 12.90 -34.92
N ARG A 233 -3.37 11.64 -34.49
CA ARG A 233 -3.71 11.19 -33.15
C ARG A 233 -2.62 11.50 -32.11
N GLY A 234 -1.44 11.95 -32.55
CA GLY A 234 -0.33 12.37 -31.71
C GLY A 234 0.84 11.39 -31.65
N ASP A 235 1.66 11.53 -30.63
CA ASP A 235 2.87 10.71 -30.43
C ASP A 235 2.52 9.24 -30.16
N TRP A 236 3.37 8.34 -30.63
CA TRP A 236 3.22 6.91 -30.43
C TRP A 236 4.58 6.22 -30.22
N SER A 237 4.56 5.03 -29.60
CA SER A 237 5.73 4.16 -29.47
C SER A 237 5.58 2.91 -30.33
N PRO A 238 6.68 2.38 -30.90
CA PRO A 238 6.65 1.15 -31.69
C PRO A 238 6.51 -0.07 -30.79
N GLN A 239 5.47 -0.86 -31.00
CA GLN A 239 5.24 -2.13 -30.33
C GLN A 239 5.54 -3.30 -31.24
N PRO A 240 6.11 -4.42 -30.73
CA PRO A 240 6.37 -5.60 -31.54
C PRO A 240 5.10 -6.18 -32.15
N LEU A 241 5.11 -6.41 -33.47
CA LEU A 241 4.03 -7.12 -34.19
C LEU A 241 4.18 -8.64 -34.12
N THR A 242 5.35 -9.13 -33.73
CA THR A 242 5.68 -10.56 -33.72
C THR A 242 5.66 -11.13 -32.30
N LYS A 243 5.52 -12.43 -32.19
CA LYS A 243 5.64 -13.26 -30.98
C LYS A 243 6.63 -14.39 -31.21
N ALA A 244 7.27 -14.87 -30.14
CA ALA A 244 8.31 -15.90 -30.19
C ALA A 244 7.69 -17.31 -30.43
N HIS A 245 7.13 -17.53 -31.62
CA HIS A 245 6.64 -18.82 -32.11
C HIS A 245 7.05 -18.97 -33.57
N THR A 246 7.42 -20.18 -33.95
CA THR A 246 7.77 -20.49 -35.33
C THR A 246 6.52 -20.66 -36.21
N PHE A 247 6.69 -20.59 -37.52
CA PHE A 247 5.59 -20.80 -38.47
C PHE A 247 4.99 -22.23 -38.37
N VAL A 248 5.79 -23.21 -37.93
CA VAL A 248 5.35 -24.60 -37.73
C VAL A 248 4.38 -24.68 -36.51
N GLU A 249 4.72 -23.96 -35.44
CA GLU A 249 3.87 -23.93 -34.21
C GLU A 249 2.58 -23.11 -34.39
N ARG A 250 2.65 -22.05 -35.18
CA ARG A 250 1.57 -21.06 -35.33
C ARG A 250 1.38 -20.62 -36.79
N GLY A 251 1.20 -21.56 -37.72
CA GLY A 251 1.03 -21.29 -39.16
C GLY A 251 -0.16 -20.36 -39.47
N ASN A 252 -1.20 -20.36 -38.63
CA ASN A 252 -2.36 -19.46 -38.79
C ASN A 252 -2.05 -17.96 -38.56
N THR A 253 -0.87 -17.63 -38.08
CA THR A 253 -0.39 -16.25 -37.93
C THR A 253 0.89 -16.00 -38.71
N TYR A 254 1.21 -16.88 -39.67
CA TYR A 254 2.27 -16.74 -40.64
C TYR A 254 1.67 -16.40 -42.00
N TYR A 255 1.80 -15.17 -42.45
CA TYR A 255 1.26 -14.66 -43.72
C TYR A 255 1.97 -13.36 -44.12
N PRO A 256 2.00 -12.99 -45.41
CA PRO A 256 2.56 -11.73 -45.87
C PRO A 256 1.62 -10.56 -45.58
N ILE A 257 2.18 -9.37 -45.29
CA ILE A 257 1.41 -8.13 -45.16
C ILE A 257 1.84 -7.10 -46.19
N GLN A 258 0.92 -6.27 -46.65
CA GLN A 258 1.16 -5.24 -47.65
C GLN A 258 0.96 -3.84 -47.04
N ASN A 259 1.89 -2.93 -47.35
CA ASN A 259 1.67 -1.51 -47.08
C ASN A 259 0.73 -0.96 -48.17
N PRO A 260 -0.46 -0.49 -47.84
CA PRO A 260 -1.43 -0.01 -48.84
C PRO A 260 -1.03 1.30 -49.52
N GLU A 261 -0.11 2.06 -48.92
CA GLU A 261 0.33 3.35 -49.47
C GLU A 261 1.43 3.15 -50.55
N THR A 262 2.33 2.18 -50.36
CA THR A 262 3.45 1.95 -51.27
C THR A 262 3.27 0.72 -52.17
N GLY A 263 2.35 -0.18 -51.82
CA GLY A 263 2.18 -1.46 -52.47
C GLY A 263 3.26 -2.49 -52.14
N TYR A 264 4.24 -2.16 -51.30
CA TYR A 264 5.32 -3.05 -50.90
C TYR A 264 4.87 -4.13 -49.94
N TRP A 265 5.41 -5.33 -50.09
CA TRP A 265 5.13 -6.48 -49.28
C TRP A 265 6.20 -6.72 -48.21
N TYR A 266 5.78 -7.11 -47.04
CA TYR A 266 6.65 -7.42 -45.91
C TYR A 266 6.47 -8.88 -45.50
N PRO A 267 7.51 -9.72 -45.57
CA PRO A 267 7.45 -11.12 -45.16
C PRO A 267 7.36 -11.23 -43.63
N CYS A 268 6.62 -12.26 -43.21
CA CYS A 268 6.61 -12.68 -41.81
C CYS A 268 7.96 -13.33 -41.46
N ASP A 269 8.45 -13.07 -40.25
CA ASP A 269 9.61 -13.80 -39.72
C ASP A 269 9.19 -15.26 -39.44
N PRO A 270 9.77 -16.28 -40.09
CA PRO A 270 9.40 -17.67 -39.90
C PRO A 270 9.69 -18.21 -38.51
N ASP A 271 10.59 -17.58 -37.75
CA ASP A 271 10.97 -17.95 -36.39
C ASP A 271 10.29 -17.07 -35.33
N SER A 272 9.51 -16.07 -35.79
CA SER A 272 8.76 -15.17 -34.88
C SER A 272 7.54 -14.59 -35.61
N VAL A 273 6.43 -15.35 -35.61
CA VAL A 273 5.22 -15.04 -36.39
C VAL A 273 4.41 -13.87 -35.81
N TRP A 274 3.46 -13.35 -36.60
CA TRP A 274 2.62 -12.23 -36.15
C TRP A 274 1.82 -12.53 -34.89
N ARG A 275 1.55 -11.51 -34.12
CA ARG A 275 0.68 -11.58 -32.91
C ARG A 275 -0.82 -11.61 -33.29
N PHE A 276 -1.16 -11.04 -34.41
CA PHE A 276 -2.54 -10.80 -34.83
C PHE A 276 -2.97 -11.81 -35.90
N ALA A 277 -4.24 -12.16 -35.91
CA ALA A 277 -4.82 -13.00 -36.94
C ALA A 277 -5.08 -12.18 -38.22
N SER A 278 -5.03 -12.83 -39.40
CA SER A 278 -5.45 -12.23 -40.66
C SER A 278 -6.90 -12.59 -40.94
N GLU A 279 -7.75 -11.59 -41.21
CA GLU A 279 -9.11 -11.82 -41.67
C GLU A 279 -9.12 -12.53 -43.03
N LYS A 280 -8.17 -12.18 -43.90
CA LYS A 280 -8.01 -12.82 -45.21
C LYS A 280 -7.72 -14.31 -45.08
N GLU A 281 -6.82 -14.71 -44.19
CA GLU A 281 -6.50 -16.12 -43.94
C GLU A 281 -7.68 -16.86 -43.31
N ILE A 282 -8.44 -16.21 -42.43
CA ILE A 282 -9.67 -16.78 -41.87
C ILE A 282 -10.71 -17.02 -42.96
N ARG A 283 -10.95 -16.03 -43.84
CA ARG A 283 -11.89 -16.18 -44.96
C ARG A 283 -11.44 -17.25 -45.95
N GLN A 284 -10.18 -17.33 -46.25
CA GLN A 284 -9.63 -18.37 -47.12
C GLN A 284 -9.82 -19.78 -46.52
N ARG A 285 -9.69 -19.92 -45.21
CA ARG A 285 -9.83 -21.20 -44.52
C ARG A 285 -11.26 -21.70 -44.48
N PHE A 286 -12.25 -20.83 -44.30
CA PHE A 286 -13.65 -21.19 -44.16
C PHE A 286 -14.45 -21.02 -45.45
N GLY A 287 -13.84 -20.47 -46.52
CA GLY A 287 -14.48 -20.30 -47.83
C GLY A 287 -15.71 -19.40 -47.77
N GLU A 288 -16.85 -19.94 -48.21
CA GLU A 288 -18.13 -19.21 -48.27
C GLU A 288 -18.97 -19.34 -46.98
N ASP A 289 -18.47 -20.02 -45.95
CA ASP A 289 -19.18 -20.18 -44.67
C ASP A 289 -19.05 -18.91 -43.82
N GLU A 290 -19.90 -17.93 -44.11
CA GLU A 290 -19.93 -16.66 -43.41
C GLU A 290 -20.22 -16.80 -41.89
N ALA A 291 -21.00 -17.82 -41.49
CA ALA A 291 -21.30 -18.07 -40.08
C ALA A 291 -20.04 -18.52 -39.32
N ALA A 292 -19.26 -19.43 -39.92
CA ALA A 292 -17.98 -19.86 -39.36
C ALA A 292 -16.96 -18.74 -39.34
N ILE A 293 -16.91 -17.89 -40.37
CA ILE A 293 -16.04 -16.71 -40.45
C ILE A 293 -16.36 -15.73 -39.30
N GLN A 294 -17.63 -15.38 -39.12
CA GLN A 294 -18.07 -14.45 -38.07
C GLN A 294 -17.81 -15.02 -36.68
N ALA A 295 -18.04 -16.32 -36.48
CA ALA A 295 -17.70 -16.97 -35.22
C ALA A 295 -16.20 -16.94 -34.93
N ALA A 296 -15.36 -17.16 -35.93
CA ALA A 296 -13.90 -17.08 -35.79
C ALA A 296 -13.43 -15.64 -35.49
N LEU A 297 -13.97 -14.63 -36.16
CA LEU A 297 -13.62 -13.22 -35.95
C LEU A 297 -14.11 -12.74 -34.58
N SER A 298 -15.34 -13.08 -34.17
CA SER A 298 -15.86 -12.69 -32.85
C SER A 298 -15.15 -13.39 -31.69
N GLY A 299 -14.50 -14.51 -31.92
CA GLY A 299 -13.70 -15.23 -30.94
C GLY A 299 -12.27 -14.65 -30.75
N LEU A 300 -11.86 -13.67 -31.55
CA LEU A 300 -10.55 -13.04 -31.41
C LEU A 300 -10.48 -12.13 -30.17
N ARG A 301 -9.33 -12.14 -29.50
CA ARG A 301 -9.07 -11.27 -28.35
C ARG A 301 -8.59 -9.86 -28.73
N SER A 302 -8.32 -9.63 -30.02
CA SER A 302 -7.78 -8.38 -30.56
C SER A 302 -8.22 -8.19 -31.99
N ASP A 303 -8.05 -6.98 -32.52
CA ASP A 303 -8.27 -6.67 -33.94
C ASP A 303 -7.47 -7.60 -34.86
N THR A 304 -7.95 -7.76 -36.10
CA THR A 304 -7.21 -8.44 -37.17
C THR A 304 -6.08 -7.54 -37.69
N MET A 305 -5.10 -8.14 -38.38
CA MET A 305 -4.00 -7.40 -39.00
C MET A 305 -4.53 -6.37 -40.02
N GLU A 306 -5.52 -6.76 -40.83
CA GLU A 306 -6.18 -5.88 -41.82
C GLU A 306 -6.91 -4.72 -41.12
N GLY A 307 -7.58 -4.98 -39.99
CA GLY A 307 -8.21 -3.93 -39.17
C GLY A 307 -7.18 -2.94 -38.65
N LEU A 308 -6.06 -3.42 -38.13
CA LEU A 308 -4.96 -2.57 -37.67
C LEU A 308 -4.35 -1.73 -38.79
N ILE A 309 -4.16 -2.30 -39.99
CA ILE A 309 -3.65 -1.58 -41.17
C ILE A 309 -4.65 -0.52 -41.62
N THR A 310 -5.95 -0.87 -41.76
CA THR A 310 -7.01 0.06 -42.15
C THR A 310 -7.14 1.24 -41.18
N ASN A 311 -7.01 0.96 -39.89
CA ASN A 311 -7.04 1.96 -38.85
C ASN A 311 -5.71 2.73 -38.69
N LYS A 312 -4.74 2.53 -39.59
CA LYS A 312 -3.40 3.14 -39.57
C LYS A 312 -2.66 2.94 -38.23
N LEU A 313 -2.89 1.80 -37.59
CA LEU A 313 -2.19 1.40 -36.35
C LEU A 313 -0.92 0.59 -36.60
N ILE A 314 -0.62 0.30 -37.87
CA ILE A 314 0.66 -0.29 -38.28
C ILE A 314 1.55 0.79 -38.89
N TYR A 315 2.74 0.91 -38.33
CA TYR A 315 3.82 1.72 -38.93
C TYR A 315 4.67 0.84 -39.82
N PHE A 316 4.74 1.19 -41.09
CA PHE A 316 5.64 0.60 -42.04
C PHE A 316 6.89 1.50 -42.15
N PRO A 317 8.09 0.99 -41.85
CA PRO A 317 9.29 1.80 -41.90
C PRO A 317 9.54 2.26 -43.33
N PRO A 318 10.05 3.50 -43.52
CA PRO A 318 10.42 3.99 -44.85
C PRO A 318 11.41 3.04 -45.53
N CYS A 319 11.13 2.65 -46.77
CA CYS A 319 11.99 1.85 -47.59
C CYS A 319 12.28 2.62 -48.87
N LYS A 320 13.54 2.78 -49.19
CA LYS A 320 13.93 3.40 -50.46
C LYS A 320 13.65 2.44 -51.61
N THR A 321 13.30 2.96 -52.79
CA THR A 321 13.01 2.15 -53.97
C THR A 321 14.19 1.24 -54.36
N GLU A 322 15.39 1.70 -54.14
CA GLU A 322 16.64 0.94 -54.38
C GLU A 322 16.87 -0.25 -53.45
N ASP A 323 16.21 -0.24 -52.26
CA ASP A 323 16.29 -1.30 -51.25
C ASP A 323 15.15 -2.32 -51.39
N VAL A 324 14.21 -2.12 -52.32
CA VAL A 324 13.09 -3.03 -52.58
C VAL A 324 13.57 -4.16 -53.48
N MET A 325 13.40 -5.39 -53.02
CA MET A 325 13.77 -6.57 -53.80
C MET A 325 12.59 -7.04 -54.65
N LEU A 326 12.89 -7.37 -55.94
CA LEU A 326 11.92 -7.94 -56.87
C LEU A 326 12.55 -9.14 -57.58
N PHE A 327 11.91 -10.30 -57.46
CA PHE A 327 12.31 -11.53 -58.13
C PHE A 327 11.25 -11.90 -59.15
N GLU A 328 11.58 -11.74 -60.44
CA GLU A 328 10.61 -11.96 -61.53
C GLU A 328 10.29 -13.43 -61.76
N THR A 329 11.21 -14.33 -61.37
CA THR A 329 11.03 -15.78 -61.54
C THR A 329 11.35 -16.54 -60.25
N ARG A 330 10.85 -17.76 -60.17
CA ARG A 330 11.09 -18.67 -59.04
C ARG A 330 12.57 -19.04 -58.90
N GLU A 331 13.24 -19.23 -60.06
CA GLU A 331 14.65 -19.56 -60.12
C GLU A 331 15.53 -18.43 -59.61
N ALA A 332 15.19 -17.18 -59.93
CA ALA A 332 15.89 -16.00 -59.43
C ALA A 332 15.76 -15.87 -57.88
N LEU A 333 14.57 -16.14 -57.35
CA LEU A 333 14.32 -16.15 -55.90
C LEU A 333 15.13 -17.26 -55.22
N SER A 334 15.09 -18.50 -55.73
CA SER A 334 15.90 -19.62 -55.21
C SER A 334 17.39 -19.35 -55.22
N ALA A 335 17.90 -18.79 -56.31
CA ALA A 335 19.32 -18.43 -56.43
C ALA A 335 19.71 -17.38 -55.36
N ALA A 336 18.87 -16.39 -55.09
CA ALA A 336 19.11 -15.38 -54.09
C ALA A 336 19.07 -15.96 -52.64
N ILE A 337 18.15 -16.90 -52.38
CA ILE A 337 18.08 -17.61 -51.09
C ILE A 337 19.33 -18.43 -50.86
N LEU A 338 19.75 -19.22 -51.84
CA LEU A 338 20.98 -20.05 -51.79
C LEU A 338 22.25 -19.20 -51.65
N ALA A 339 22.31 -18.05 -52.29
CA ALA A 339 23.42 -17.11 -52.20
C ALA A 339 23.43 -16.28 -50.88
N GLY A 340 22.37 -16.37 -50.08
CA GLY A 340 22.22 -15.56 -48.86
C GLY A 340 22.04 -14.06 -49.15
N THR A 341 21.53 -13.71 -50.33
CA THR A 341 21.23 -12.32 -50.72
C THR A 341 19.74 -12.00 -50.72
N GLY A 342 18.90 -12.92 -50.27
CA GLY A 342 17.47 -12.72 -50.12
C GLY A 342 17.11 -11.75 -48.95
N PRO A 343 15.81 -11.45 -48.76
CA PRO A 343 15.35 -10.56 -47.70
C PRO A 343 15.77 -11.06 -46.33
N MET A 344 16.36 -10.17 -45.52
CA MET A 344 16.85 -10.48 -44.17
C MET A 344 16.39 -9.46 -43.16
N LEU A 345 16.26 -9.87 -41.89
CA LEU A 345 16.08 -8.94 -40.79
C LEU A 345 17.30 -8.01 -40.65
N PRO A 346 17.12 -6.68 -40.61
CA PRO A 346 18.24 -5.73 -40.66
C PRO A 346 19.28 -5.91 -39.55
N LYS A 347 18.88 -6.24 -38.32
CA LYS A 347 19.78 -6.38 -37.16
C LYS A 347 20.31 -7.80 -36.99
N LYS A 348 19.45 -8.82 -37.09
CA LYS A 348 19.80 -10.22 -36.80
C LYS A 348 20.40 -10.97 -37.98
N LYS A 349 20.32 -10.40 -39.19
CA LYS A 349 20.73 -11.07 -40.42
C LYS A 349 20.06 -12.44 -40.65
N THR A 350 18.85 -12.62 -40.07
CA THR A 350 18.06 -13.84 -40.24
C THR A 350 17.32 -13.78 -41.58
N PRO A 351 17.40 -14.83 -42.44
CA PRO A 351 16.66 -14.90 -43.69
C PRO A 351 15.15 -14.92 -43.42
N LEU A 352 14.41 -14.05 -44.10
CA LEU A 352 12.95 -13.99 -44.02
C LEU A 352 12.25 -14.93 -45.02
N LEU A 353 12.97 -15.30 -46.12
CA LEU A 353 12.50 -16.27 -47.10
C LEU A 353 13.46 -17.45 -47.15
N ARG A 354 12.89 -18.66 -47.17
CA ARG A 354 13.60 -19.95 -47.23
C ARG A 354 12.82 -20.89 -48.12
N GLU A 355 13.48 -21.89 -48.72
CA GLU A 355 12.88 -22.86 -49.64
C GLU A 355 11.80 -23.75 -48.98
N ASP A 356 11.86 -23.94 -47.68
CA ASP A 356 10.93 -24.74 -46.88
C ASP A 356 9.64 -24.02 -46.48
N LEU A 357 9.49 -22.74 -46.83
CA LEU A 357 8.32 -21.94 -46.41
C LEU A 357 7.12 -22.17 -47.32
N PRO A 358 5.89 -22.22 -46.76
CA PRO A 358 4.68 -22.53 -47.51
C PRO A 358 4.25 -21.45 -48.50
N ASP A 359 4.73 -20.22 -48.32
CA ASP A 359 4.39 -19.05 -49.13
C ASP A 359 5.49 -18.65 -50.14
N ILE A 360 6.47 -19.51 -50.37
CA ILE A 360 7.63 -19.14 -51.17
C ILE A 360 7.28 -18.71 -52.60
N ASP A 361 6.31 -19.38 -53.24
CA ASP A 361 5.87 -19.06 -54.60
C ASP A 361 5.06 -17.76 -54.70
N PHE A 362 4.46 -17.31 -53.56
CA PHE A 362 3.76 -16.04 -53.50
C PHE A 362 4.68 -14.84 -53.80
N TRP A 363 5.94 -14.95 -53.46
CA TRP A 363 6.92 -13.85 -53.53
C TRP A 363 7.44 -13.54 -54.94
N VAL A 364 7.16 -14.41 -55.91
CA VAL A 364 7.53 -14.18 -57.31
C VAL A 364 6.73 -12.99 -57.87
N GLY A 365 7.43 -12.01 -58.43
CA GLY A 365 6.83 -10.80 -58.98
C GLY A 365 6.26 -9.81 -57.93
N LYS A 366 6.59 -9.98 -56.63
CA LYS A 366 6.18 -9.06 -55.58
C LYS A 366 7.32 -8.13 -55.19
N PRO A 367 7.07 -6.81 -55.03
CA PRO A 367 8.05 -5.88 -54.49
C PRO A 367 8.17 -6.08 -52.96
N ILE A 368 9.33 -6.56 -52.52
CA ILE A 368 9.59 -6.96 -51.14
C ILE A 368 10.40 -5.89 -50.43
N ALA A 369 9.84 -5.34 -49.35
CA ALA A 369 10.53 -4.44 -48.43
C ALA A 369 11.10 -5.22 -47.23
N THR A 370 12.27 -4.81 -46.76
CA THR A 370 13.03 -5.51 -45.69
C THR A 370 12.91 -4.88 -44.31
N GLY A 371 12.18 -3.78 -44.17
CA GLY A 371 11.94 -3.14 -42.89
C GLY A 371 11.08 -3.99 -41.95
N ARG A 372 11.15 -3.75 -40.66
CA ARG A 372 10.30 -4.43 -39.67
C ARG A 372 9.10 -3.54 -39.30
N PRO A 373 7.89 -3.86 -39.78
CA PRO A 373 6.70 -3.14 -39.36
C PRO A 373 6.46 -3.26 -37.86
N SER A 374 5.86 -2.23 -37.26
CA SER A 374 5.53 -2.19 -35.82
C SER A 374 4.11 -1.68 -35.59
N ARG A 375 3.50 -2.09 -34.50
CA ARG A 375 2.21 -1.54 -34.06
C ARG A 375 2.46 -0.19 -33.40
N LYS A 376 1.62 0.80 -33.69
CA LYS A 376 1.62 2.07 -32.99
C LYS A 376 0.85 1.96 -31.67
N GLU A 377 1.49 2.30 -30.58
CA GLU A 377 0.84 2.53 -29.31
C GLU A 377 0.75 4.04 -29.07
N LEU A 378 -0.46 4.59 -29.22
CA LEU A 378 -0.68 6.01 -29.11
C LEU A 378 -0.62 6.45 -27.64
N TRP A 379 0.10 7.51 -27.34
CA TRP A 379 0.14 8.11 -25.99
C TRP A 379 -1.24 8.53 -25.48
N THR A 380 -2.05 9.10 -26.36
CA THR A 380 -3.41 9.57 -26.06
C THR A 380 -4.40 8.44 -25.74
N ALA A 381 -4.14 7.22 -26.25
CA ALA A 381 -4.99 6.06 -26.01
C ALA A 381 -4.66 5.31 -24.71
N LYS A 382 -3.51 5.60 -24.07
CA LYS A 382 -3.16 4.98 -22.78
C LYS A 382 -3.99 5.59 -21.65
N PRO A 383 -4.75 4.79 -20.89
CA PRO A 383 -5.34 5.23 -19.63
C PRO A 383 -4.26 5.82 -18.71
N GLU A 384 -4.60 6.80 -17.90
CA GLU A 384 -3.65 7.45 -17.00
C GLU A 384 -2.95 6.45 -16.06
N ALA A 385 -3.68 5.42 -15.61
CA ALA A 385 -3.15 4.33 -14.80
C ALA A 385 -2.12 3.44 -15.52
N GLU A 386 -2.10 3.39 -16.85
CA GLU A 386 -1.15 2.63 -17.67
C GLU A 386 0.04 3.47 -18.12
N ARG A 387 0.09 4.75 -17.73
CA ARG A 387 1.24 5.65 -17.96
C ARG A 387 2.30 5.54 -16.87
N LEU A 388 2.13 4.59 -15.95
CA LEU A 388 3.06 4.33 -14.85
C LEU A 388 3.72 2.96 -15.05
N ALA A 389 5.04 2.92 -14.98
CA ALA A 389 5.77 1.67 -14.88
C ALA A 389 5.58 1.08 -13.47
N PRO A 390 5.35 -0.23 -13.33
CA PRO A 390 5.12 -0.86 -12.04
C PRO A 390 6.37 -0.83 -11.15
N LEU A 391 6.15 -0.93 -9.84
CA LEU A 391 7.23 -1.11 -8.87
C LEU A 391 7.83 -2.51 -8.99
N SER A 392 9.17 -2.59 -9.03
CA SER A 392 9.90 -3.86 -8.94
C SER A 392 9.75 -4.50 -7.56
N SER A 393 9.69 -5.82 -7.51
CA SER A 393 9.77 -6.55 -6.24
C SER A 393 11.19 -6.59 -5.64
N TRP A 394 12.21 -6.10 -6.36
CA TRP A 394 13.58 -5.99 -5.89
C TRP A 394 13.89 -4.58 -5.41
N ILE A 395 14.38 -4.46 -4.16
CA ILE A 395 14.93 -3.22 -3.59
C ILE A 395 16.44 -3.36 -3.59
N ALA A 396 17.08 -2.65 -4.51
CA ALA A 396 18.52 -2.75 -4.74
C ALA A 396 19.34 -2.00 -3.69
N GLY A 397 20.59 -2.39 -3.53
CA GLY A 397 21.58 -1.59 -2.82
C GLY A 397 21.86 -0.26 -3.55
N GLN A 398 22.33 0.76 -2.82
CA GLN A 398 22.53 2.12 -3.36
C GLN A 398 23.38 2.14 -4.64
N ASN A 399 24.45 1.33 -4.69
CA ASN A 399 25.39 1.27 -5.80
C ASN A 399 25.29 -0.04 -6.60
N GLU A 400 24.20 -0.77 -6.44
CA GLU A 400 23.98 -2.03 -7.14
C GLU A 400 23.64 -1.78 -8.61
N HIS A 401 24.36 -2.46 -9.51
CA HIS A 401 23.99 -2.47 -10.92
C HIS A 401 22.84 -3.47 -11.12
N VAL A 402 21.64 -2.95 -11.33
CA VAL A 402 20.47 -3.75 -11.66
C VAL A 402 20.35 -3.79 -13.18
N VAL A 403 20.36 -4.99 -13.73
CA VAL A 403 20.04 -5.17 -15.15
C VAL A 403 18.55 -4.91 -15.31
N ALA A 404 18.21 -3.92 -16.10
CA ALA A 404 16.84 -3.56 -16.38
C ALA A 404 16.11 -4.74 -17.04
N LEU A 405 15.02 -5.17 -16.40
CA LEU A 405 14.08 -6.12 -17.00
C LEU A 405 13.01 -5.28 -17.69
N GLU A 406 13.19 -5.03 -18.99
CA GLU A 406 12.15 -4.39 -19.79
C GLU A 406 10.91 -5.30 -19.81
N ASP A 407 9.73 -4.71 -19.61
CA ASP A 407 8.46 -5.41 -19.81
C ASP A 407 8.22 -5.65 -21.32
N GLU A 408 7.11 -6.27 -21.67
CA GLU A 408 6.73 -6.53 -23.07
C GLU A 408 6.63 -5.23 -23.92
N ASN A 409 6.53 -4.07 -23.26
CA ASN A 409 6.42 -2.75 -23.88
C ASN A 409 7.77 -1.99 -23.88
N GLY A 410 8.84 -2.62 -23.36
CA GLY A 410 10.15 -1.99 -23.20
C GLY A 410 10.19 -0.93 -22.09
N ASP A 411 9.24 -0.98 -21.14
CA ASP A 411 9.24 -0.15 -19.95
C ASP A 411 9.97 -0.89 -18.82
N GLU A 412 10.91 -0.20 -18.18
CA GLU A 412 11.63 -0.71 -17.02
C GLU A 412 10.79 -0.46 -15.76
N PRO A 413 10.62 -1.46 -14.86
CA PRO A 413 9.97 -1.26 -13.59
C PRO A 413 10.75 -0.24 -12.73
N GLU A 414 10.05 0.47 -11.86
CA GLU A 414 10.70 1.31 -10.85
C GLU A 414 11.42 0.42 -9.83
N VAL A 415 12.73 0.57 -9.70
CA VAL A 415 13.55 -0.17 -8.75
C VAL A 415 13.94 0.76 -7.60
N LEU A 416 13.40 0.50 -6.42
CA LEU A 416 13.79 1.22 -5.21
C LEU A 416 15.24 0.92 -4.86
N ARG A 417 15.93 1.93 -4.31
CA ARG A 417 17.30 1.82 -3.82
C ARG A 417 17.38 2.16 -2.35
N SER A 418 18.09 1.34 -1.60
CA SER A 418 18.23 1.52 -0.15
C SER A 418 19.69 1.43 0.29
N ALA A 419 20.02 2.19 1.30
CA ALA A 419 21.24 2.01 2.08
C ALA A 419 21.19 0.70 2.88
N ARG A 420 22.33 0.27 3.39
CA ARG A 420 22.47 -0.91 4.26
C ARG A 420 22.10 -0.57 5.71
N GLY A 421 21.79 -1.60 6.50
CA GLY A 421 21.50 -1.44 7.94
C GLY A 421 22.61 -0.75 8.74
N GLY A 422 23.88 -0.98 8.41
CA GLY A 422 25.00 -0.34 9.06
C GLY A 422 25.03 1.19 8.92
N VAL A 423 24.56 1.73 7.79
CA VAL A 423 24.45 3.18 7.57
C VAL A 423 23.44 3.79 8.53
N ALA A 424 22.29 3.15 8.72
CA ALA A 424 21.26 3.62 9.64
C ALA A 424 21.73 3.67 11.10
N THR A 425 22.57 2.73 11.53
CA THR A 425 23.17 2.74 12.87
C THR A 425 24.11 3.93 13.05
N GLU A 426 24.88 4.28 12.01
CA GLU A 426 25.78 5.45 12.07
C GLU A 426 25.00 6.76 12.00
N GLU A 427 23.90 6.82 11.23
CA GLU A 427 22.98 7.98 11.22
C GLU A 427 22.40 8.25 12.61
N ILE A 428 21.89 7.23 13.31
CA ILE A 428 21.39 7.37 14.70
C ILE A 428 22.48 7.85 15.64
N LYS A 429 23.70 7.29 15.54
CA LYS A 429 24.82 7.70 16.36
C LYS A 429 25.21 9.16 16.11
N ASN A 430 25.23 9.61 14.86
CA ASN A 430 25.53 10.99 14.51
C ASN A 430 24.43 11.95 15.00
N LEU A 431 23.17 11.52 14.94
CA LEU A 431 22.04 12.33 15.35
C LEU A 431 21.89 12.41 16.88
N LEU A 432 22.01 11.29 17.60
CA LEU A 432 21.78 11.21 19.03
C LEU A 432 23.08 11.22 19.89
N GLY A 433 24.25 11.14 19.24
CA GLY A 433 25.54 11.10 19.92
C GLY A 433 25.94 9.75 20.52
N SER A 434 25.07 8.73 20.36
CA SER A 434 25.30 7.37 20.85
C SER A 434 24.61 6.34 19.99
N LYS A 435 24.98 5.06 20.12
CA LYS A 435 24.24 3.93 19.52
C LYS A 435 22.99 3.62 20.35
N ALA A 436 22.07 4.58 20.42
CA ALA A 436 20.89 4.53 21.28
C ALA A 436 19.88 3.46 20.90
N PHE A 437 19.95 2.94 19.66
CA PHE A 437 19.04 1.90 19.17
C PHE A 437 19.81 0.88 18.32
N PRO A 438 19.66 -0.43 18.60
CA PRO A 438 20.26 -1.48 17.78
C PRO A 438 19.43 -1.68 16.49
N TYR A 439 20.10 -1.85 15.36
CA TYR A 439 19.51 -2.24 14.07
C TYR A 439 18.36 -1.35 13.53
N PRO A 440 18.51 -0.01 13.49
CA PRO A 440 17.49 0.83 12.88
C PRO A 440 17.38 0.54 11.38
N LYS A 441 16.16 0.65 10.84
CA LYS A 441 15.98 0.56 9.38
C LYS A 441 16.52 1.80 8.68
N PRO A 442 17.14 1.66 7.50
CA PRO A 442 17.65 2.81 6.73
C PRO A 442 16.51 3.76 6.33
N LEU A 443 16.78 5.06 6.46
CA LEU A 443 15.85 6.10 6.07
C LEU A 443 15.44 5.96 4.60
N SER A 444 16.40 5.69 3.71
CA SER A 444 16.16 5.50 2.26
C SER A 444 15.21 4.34 1.94
N LEU A 445 15.21 3.26 2.73
CA LEU A 445 14.25 2.16 2.57
C LEU A 445 12.83 2.66 2.85
N ILE A 446 12.63 3.27 4.02
CA ILE A 446 11.30 3.70 4.46
C ILE A 446 10.79 4.83 3.56
N GLN A 447 11.64 5.80 3.22
CA GLN A 447 11.30 6.89 2.30
C GLN A 447 10.87 6.37 0.93
N GLY A 448 11.63 5.42 0.34
CA GLY A 448 11.28 4.81 -0.94
C GLY A 448 9.94 4.05 -0.88
N LEU A 449 9.70 3.26 0.18
CA LEU A 449 8.43 2.55 0.37
C LEU A 449 7.25 3.52 0.52
N LEU A 450 7.40 4.57 1.34
CA LEU A 450 6.35 5.57 1.56
C LEU A 450 6.08 6.42 0.31
N ALA A 451 7.13 6.78 -0.45
CA ALA A 451 6.97 7.49 -1.73
C ALA A 451 6.12 6.70 -2.73
N GLN A 452 6.23 5.37 -2.71
CA GLN A 452 5.45 4.50 -3.57
C GLN A 452 4.03 4.21 -3.04
N ALA A 453 3.83 4.26 -1.72
CA ALA A 453 2.60 3.80 -1.08
C ALA A 453 1.67 4.93 -0.63
N SER A 454 2.14 6.18 -0.56
CA SER A 454 1.38 7.32 -0.03
C SER A 454 1.30 8.49 -1.00
N CYS A 455 0.25 9.29 -0.82
CA CYS A 455 0.02 10.58 -1.49
C CYS A 455 0.09 11.74 -0.49
N PRO A 456 0.26 12.99 -0.94
CA PRO A 456 0.15 14.17 -0.09
C PRO A 456 -1.15 14.18 0.74
N GLY A 457 -1.04 14.39 2.05
CA GLY A 457 -2.18 14.42 2.97
C GLY A 457 -2.51 13.11 3.68
N ASP A 458 -1.94 11.99 3.26
CA ASP A 458 -2.18 10.67 3.85
C ASP A 458 -1.65 10.54 5.28
N ILE A 459 -2.25 9.61 6.03
CA ILE A 459 -1.79 9.20 7.36
C ILE A 459 -0.95 7.94 7.23
N VAL A 460 0.26 8.01 7.79
CA VAL A 460 1.22 6.90 7.91
C VAL A 460 1.31 6.47 9.36
N LEU A 461 1.05 5.21 9.65
CA LEU A 461 1.13 4.62 10.98
C LEU A 461 2.30 3.65 11.07
N ASP A 462 3.07 3.78 12.16
CA ASP A 462 4.06 2.77 12.56
C ASP A 462 3.89 2.46 14.05
N PHE A 463 3.34 1.28 14.35
CA PHE A 463 3.11 0.86 15.73
C PHE A 463 4.22 -0.03 16.31
N PHE A 464 5.35 -0.11 15.60
CA PHE A 464 6.64 -0.61 16.08
C PHE A 464 7.73 0.42 15.75
N ALA A 465 7.48 1.69 16.09
CA ALA A 465 8.26 2.83 15.61
C ALA A 465 9.75 2.81 15.96
N GLY A 466 10.13 2.09 17.03
CA GLY A 466 11.51 1.92 17.42
C GLY A 466 12.28 3.25 17.52
N SER A 467 13.17 3.49 16.57
CA SER A 467 13.95 4.73 16.52
C SER A 467 13.27 5.91 15.81
N GLY A 468 12.01 5.78 15.34
CA GLY A 468 11.28 6.86 14.68
C GLY A 468 11.66 7.13 13.21
N THR A 469 12.27 6.18 12.51
CA THR A 469 12.68 6.34 11.10
C THR A 469 11.51 6.69 10.19
N THR A 470 10.35 6.09 10.43
CA THR A 470 9.12 6.34 9.66
C THR A 470 8.67 7.80 9.74
N GLY A 471 8.73 8.41 10.92
CA GLY A 471 8.40 9.83 11.08
C GLY A 471 9.36 10.75 10.31
N GLN A 472 10.67 10.47 10.36
CA GLN A 472 11.64 11.22 9.56
C GLN A 472 11.39 11.06 8.06
N ALA A 473 11.07 9.85 7.58
CA ALA A 473 10.77 9.62 6.17
C ALA A 473 9.55 10.42 5.69
N VAL A 474 8.52 10.55 6.52
CA VAL A 474 7.34 11.39 6.22
C VAL A 474 7.74 12.86 6.09
N LEU A 475 8.60 13.38 6.98
CA LEU A 475 9.08 14.76 6.92
C LEU A 475 9.91 15.03 5.67
N GLU A 476 10.84 14.14 5.31
CA GLU A 476 11.65 14.26 4.09
C GLU A 476 10.75 14.29 2.84
N LEU A 477 9.77 13.39 2.74
CA LEU A 477 8.83 13.38 1.61
C LEU A 477 7.98 14.64 1.53
N ASN A 478 7.49 15.16 2.67
CA ASN A 478 6.75 16.43 2.69
C ASN A 478 7.60 17.61 2.23
N ALA A 479 8.91 17.59 2.53
CA ALA A 479 9.82 18.62 2.04
C ALA A 479 10.10 18.49 0.54
N GLU A 480 10.17 17.27 0.01
CA GLU A 480 10.44 16.99 -1.41
C GLU A 480 9.28 17.39 -2.33
N ASP A 481 8.04 17.03 -1.94
CA ASP A 481 6.86 17.22 -2.80
C ASP A 481 5.88 18.29 -2.29
N SER A 482 6.25 19.04 -1.23
CA SER A 482 5.37 20.00 -0.54
C SER A 482 4.08 19.36 -0.02
N GLY A 483 4.13 18.08 0.29
CA GLY A 483 3.03 17.28 0.82
C GLY A 483 2.70 17.64 2.27
N GLN A 484 1.57 17.14 2.74
CA GLN A 484 1.09 17.31 4.12
C GLN A 484 0.77 15.94 4.75
N ARG A 485 1.58 14.93 4.43
CA ARG A 485 1.45 13.62 5.10
C ARG A 485 1.63 13.78 6.59
N ARG A 486 0.97 12.94 7.35
CA ARG A 486 1.02 12.91 8.81
C ARG A 486 1.52 11.56 9.27
N PHE A 487 2.27 11.54 10.35
CA PHE A 487 2.68 10.27 10.97
C PHE A 487 2.01 10.06 12.32
N ILE A 488 1.77 8.80 12.65
CA ILE A 488 1.41 8.31 13.97
C ILE A 488 2.42 7.23 14.33
N LEU A 489 3.20 7.45 15.39
CA LEU A 489 4.22 6.52 15.85
C LEU A 489 3.85 5.99 17.22
N CYS A 490 3.81 4.67 17.38
CA CYS A 490 3.59 4.05 18.68
C CYS A 490 4.84 3.28 19.09
N SER A 491 5.32 3.52 20.29
CA SER A 491 6.49 2.85 20.86
C SER A 491 6.32 2.68 22.37
N SER A 492 6.77 1.55 22.91
CA SER A 492 6.83 1.34 24.35
C SER A 492 8.09 1.97 24.93
N THR A 493 8.18 2.00 26.26
CA THR A 493 9.38 2.42 26.97
C THR A 493 10.51 1.39 26.85
N GLU A 494 10.17 0.12 26.62
CA GLU A 494 11.08 -1.02 26.75
C GLU A 494 11.79 -1.08 28.11
N ALA A 495 11.19 -0.48 29.15
CA ALA A 495 11.68 -0.59 30.51
C ALA A 495 11.64 -2.06 30.97
N THR A 496 12.66 -2.45 31.70
CA THR A 496 12.76 -3.77 32.32
C THR A 496 13.08 -3.62 33.80
N THR A 497 12.98 -4.69 34.56
CA THR A 497 13.39 -4.70 35.98
C THR A 497 14.84 -4.34 36.20
N LYS A 498 15.70 -4.47 35.16
CA LYS A 498 17.12 -4.12 35.21
C LYS A 498 17.39 -2.69 34.76
N GLU A 499 16.52 -2.14 33.90
CA GLU A 499 16.61 -0.80 33.33
C GLU A 499 15.23 -0.11 33.46
N PRO A 500 14.82 0.24 34.70
CA PRO A 500 13.46 0.78 34.95
C PRO A 500 13.26 2.19 34.37
N ASP A 501 14.32 2.96 34.21
CA ASP A 501 14.27 4.34 33.69
C ASP A 501 14.39 4.41 32.17
N LYS A 502 14.58 3.26 31.49
CA LYS A 502 14.68 3.22 30.03
C LYS A 502 13.35 3.67 29.41
N ASN A 503 13.42 4.62 28.47
CA ASN A 503 12.27 5.07 27.70
C ASN A 503 12.63 5.24 26.22
N LEU A 504 12.46 4.18 25.44
CA LEU A 504 12.75 4.17 24.02
C LEU A 504 11.90 5.20 23.25
N CYS A 505 10.62 5.32 23.60
CA CYS A 505 9.71 6.24 22.93
C CYS A 505 10.15 7.71 23.11
N ARG A 506 10.45 8.11 24.34
CA ARG A 506 10.83 9.47 24.68
C ARG A 506 12.27 9.79 24.26
N ASP A 507 13.23 8.95 24.67
CA ASP A 507 14.65 9.27 24.63
C ASP A 507 15.30 8.96 23.27
N VAL A 508 14.64 8.14 22.44
CA VAL A 508 15.14 7.78 21.10
C VAL A 508 14.18 8.25 20.02
N CYS A 509 12.93 7.77 20.01
CA CYS A 509 11.96 8.06 18.94
C CYS A 509 11.63 9.56 18.88
N ALA A 510 11.12 10.13 19.96
CA ALA A 510 10.74 11.54 20.02
C ALA A 510 11.97 12.47 19.92
N GLU A 511 13.08 12.11 20.56
CA GLU A 511 14.31 12.91 20.52
C GLU A 511 14.92 12.93 19.11
N ARG A 512 14.91 11.82 18.37
CA ARG A 512 15.29 11.82 16.95
C ARG A 512 14.48 12.84 16.18
N LEU A 513 13.16 12.78 16.29
CA LEU A 513 12.30 13.68 15.52
C LEU A 513 12.46 15.14 15.94
N ARG A 514 12.65 15.44 17.23
CA ARG A 514 12.94 16.80 17.69
C ARG A 514 14.21 17.37 17.02
N ARG A 515 15.29 16.58 16.99
CA ARG A 515 16.55 17.02 16.36
C ARG A 515 16.42 17.16 14.85
N VAL A 516 15.71 16.23 14.21
CA VAL A 516 15.42 16.32 12.77
C VAL A 516 14.60 17.57 12.45
N MET A 517 13.55 17.84 13.24
CA MET A 517 12.68 19.02 13.06
C MET A 517 13.39 20.33 13.33
N ALA A 518 14.33 20.35 14.27
CA ALA A 518 15.15 21.53 14.56
C ALA A 518 16.24 21.78 13.50
N GLY A 519 16.56 20.77 12.70
CA GLY A 519 17.67 20.79 11.73
C GLY A 519 18.94 20.16 12.29
N TYR A 520 19.61 19.33 11.49
CA TYR A 520 20.85 18.65 11.85
C TYR A 520 21.74 18.41 10.63
N GLY A 521 23.04 18.23 10.86
CA GLY A 521 24.00 17.85 9.82
C GLY A 521 24.04 18.80 8.61
N GLY A 522 23.76 20.10 8.82
CA GLY A 522 23.68 21.11 7.77
C GLY A 522 22.33 21.16 7.02
N LYS A 523 21.37 20.27 7.35
CA LYS A 523 20.01 20.33 6.84
C LYS A 523 19.19 21.37 7.64
N PRO A 524 18.35 22.18 6.98
CA PRO A 524 17.43 23.09 7.67
C PRO A 524 16.38 22.29 8.46
N GLY A 525 15.78 22.94 9.47
CA GLY A 525 14.65 22.38 10.21
C GLY A 525 13.36 22.42 9.40
N TYR A 526 12.33 21.80 9.96
CA TYR A 526 11.00 21.72 9.35
C TYR A 526 10.03 22.71 10.00
N THR A 527 9.30 23.44 9.18
CA THR A 527 8.22 24.32 9.65
C THR A 527 6.96 23.52 10.02
N PRO A 528 6.03 24.09 10.83
CA PRO A 528 4.74 23.43 11.10
C PRO A 528 3.96 23.11 9.80
N ALA A 529 4.08 23.93 8.76
CA ALA A 529 3.45 23.66 7.47
C ALA A 529 3.96 22.39 6.78
N GLN A 530 5.22 22.04 7.00
CA GLN A 530 5.87 20.82 6.51
C GLN A 530 5.69 19.63 7.46
N GLY A 531 4.96 19.79 8.57
CA GLY A 531 4.79 18.78 9.61
C GLY A 531 5.88 18.79 10.69
N GLY A 532 6.61 19.90 10.84
CA GLY A 532 7.66 20.06 11.85
C GLY A 532 7.10 20.24 13.28
N GLU A 533 6.11 19.44 13.67
CA GLU A 533 5.45 19.45 14.98
C GLU A 533 4.94 18.06 15.34
N PHE A 534 4.82 17.73 16.62
CA PHE A 534 4.13 16.53 17.10
C PHE A 534 3.62 16.68 18.53
N ALA A 535 2.48 16.02 18.81
CA ALA A 535 2.04 15.76 20.18
C ALA A 535 2.66 14.47 20.69
N TYR A 536 3.15 14.51 21.92
CA TYR A 536 3.54 13.32 22.67
C TYR A 536 2.43 12.93 23.62
N LEU A 537 1.91 11.71 23.47
CA LEU A 537 0.79 11.18 24.22
C LEU A 537 1.23 10.00 25.09
N GLN A 538 0.81 9.98 26.35
CA GLN A 538 0.84 8.79 27.20
C GLN A 538 -0.55 8.17 27.29
N LEU A 539 -0.61 6.88 27.63
CA LEU A 539 -1.86 6.13 27.71
C LEU A 539 -2.24 5.84 29.15
N ASP A 540 -3.43 6.29 29.56
CA ASP A 540 -4.04 5.93 30.83
C ASP A 540 -5.09 4.83 30.60
N LYS A 541 -5.05 3.78 31.44
CA LYS A 541 -6.02 2.68 31.42
C LYS A 541 -6.99 2.88 32.58
N ILE A 542 -8.26 3.06 32.24
CA ILE A 542 -9.33 3.27 33.21
C ILE A 542 -10.34 2.16 33.05
N GLU A 543 -10.81 1.57 34.15
CA GLU A 543 -11.89 0.60 34.08
C GLU A 543 -13.14 1.23 33.49
N ALA A 544 -13.84 0.51 32.62
CA ALA A 544 -15.01 1.05 31.91
C ALA A 544 -16.10 1.59 32.84
N ALA A 545 -16.25 0.99 34.04
CA ALA A 545 -17.18 1.43 35.06
C ALA A 545 -16.78 2.76 35.72
N ASP A 546 -15.48 3.06 35.76
CA ASP A 546 -14.91 4.21 36.47
C ASP A 546 -14.64 5.42 35.58
N VAL A 547 -14.87 5.31 34.28
CA VAL A 547 -14.63 6.40 33.29
C VAL A 547 -15.36 7.70 33.69
N ALA A 548 -16.55 7.60 34.24
CA ALA A 548 -17.31 8.78 34.66
C ALA A 548 -16.67 9.55 35.84
N PHE A 549 -15.78 8.92 36.59
CA PHE A 549 -15.15 9.47 37.81
C PHE A 549 -13.65 9.76 37.61
N GLU A 550 -12.95 8.93 36.87
CA GLU A 550 -11.49 9.01 36.70
C GLU A 550 -11.04 9.71 35.42
N ALA A 551 -11.90 9.71 34.39
CA ALA A 551 -11.55 10.40 33.16
C ALA A 551 -11.61 11.93 33.34
N THR A 552 -10.57 12.60 32.87
CA THR A 552 -10.43 14.05 32.99
C THR A 552 -10.91 14.79 31.73
N PRO A 553 -11.19 16.10 31.83
CA PRO A 553 -11.47 16.92 30.63
C PRO A 553 -10.36 16.89 29.58
N GLU A 554 -9.10 16.78 30.02
CA GLU A 554 -7.94 16.67 29.13
C GLU A 554 -7.99 15.41 28.27
N HIS A 555 -8.36 14.25 28.85
CA HIS A 555 -8.58 13.02 28.10
C HIS A 555 -9.64 13.21 27.01
N ALA A 556 -10.74 13.88 27.36
CA ALA A 556 -11.82 14.16 26.42
C ALA A 556 -11.36 15.10 25.29
N ALA A 557 -10.60 16.14 25.62
CA ALA A 557 -10.08 17.09 24.64
C ALA A 557 -9.19 16.40 23.60
N VAL A 558 -8.23 15.61 24.05
CA VAL A 558 -7.30 14.90 23.17
C VAL A 558 -8.04 13.84 22.34
N LEU A 559 -8.85 12.98 22.97
CA LEU A 559 -9.57 11.91 22.27
C LEU A 559 -10.53 12.45 21.21
N LEU A 560 -11.30 13.49 21.54
CA LEU A 560 -12.26 14.08 20.61
C LEU A 560 -11.55 14.79 19.46
N SER A 561 -10.47 15.53 19.72
CA SER A 561 -9.66 16.14 18.66
C SER A 561 -9.05 15.10 17.72
N MET A 562 -8.54 13.99 18.25
CA MET A 562 -8.04 12.87 17.44
C MET A 562 -9.15 12.24 16.59
N ARG A 563 -10.38 12.13 17.13
CA ARG A 563 -11.52 11.52 16.43
C ARG A 563 -12.06 12.42 15.31
N GLU A 564 -12.31 13.68 15.62
CA GLU A 564 -12.99 14.62 14.72
C GLU A 564 -12.02 15.28 13.74
N ALA A 565 -10.85 15.69 14.20
CA ALA A 565 -9.87 16.44 13.39
C ALA A 565 -8.62 15.62 13.02
N ALA A 566 -8.48 14.37 13.50
CA ALA A 566 -7.26 13.56 13.38
C ALA A 566 -6.00 14.35 13.79
N SER A 567 -6.08 15.10 14.88
CA SER A 567 -5.04 15.98 15.43
C SER A 567 -5.13 15.98 16.95
N ALA A 568 -4.12 16.53 17.64
CA ALA A 568 -4.18 16.77 19.08
C ALA A 568 -4.15 18.27 19.38
N PRO A 569 -4.81 18.73 20.45
CA PRO A 569 -4.77 20.13 20.86
C PRO A 569 -3.36 20.50 21.37
N ILE A 570 -3.03 21.79 21.36
CA ILE A 570 -1.80 22.29 21.98
C ILE A 570 -1.99 22.44 23.49
N ASP A 571 -3.15 22.94 23.87
CA ASP A 571 -3.53 23.20 25.26
C ASP A 571 -4.86 22.47 25.57
N THR A 572 -4.88 21.76 26.67
CA THR A 572 -6.04 21.02 27.18
C THR A 572 -6.68 21.68 28.39
N THR A 573 -6.19 22.85 28.82
CA THR A 573 -6.63 23.52 30.07
C THR A 573 -7.72 24.57 29.85
N ALA A 574 -8.00 24.92 28.60
CA ALA A 574 -9.03 25.91 28.29
C ALA A 574 -10.45 25.48 28.74
N ALA A 575 -11.20 26.39 29.31
CA ALA A 575 -12.56 26.14 29.81
C ALA A 575 -13.53 25.70 28.70
N ILE A 576 -13.29 26.12 27.47
CA ILE A 576 -13.99 25.70 26.25
C ILE A 576 -12.97 25.43 25.19
N GLN A 577 -13.07 24.29 24.55
CA GLN A 577 -12.12 23.89 23.52
C GLN A 577 -12.82 23.64 22.17
N VAL A 578 -12.34 24.27 21.13
CA VAL A 578 -12.79 24.01 19.77
C VAL A 578 -12.14 22.70 19.31
N ILE A 579 -12.99 21.70 19.03
CA ILE A 579 -12.58 20.39 18.55
C ILE A 579 -12.49 20.37 17.02
N GLY A 580 -13.43 21.01 16.33
CA GLY A 580 -13.46 21.05 14.87
C GLY A 580 -14.59 21.87 14.29
N LYS A 581 -14.55 22.04 12.96
CA LYS A 581 -15.61 22.70 12.18
C LYS A 581 -16.05 21.74 11.08
N TYR A 582 -17.37 21.66 10.86
CA TYR A 582 -17.92 20.86 9.79
C TYR A 582 -19.17 21.55 9.21
N GLY A 583 -19.05 22.07 7.99
CA GLY A 583 -20.09 22.89 7.39
C GLY A 583 -20.40 24.12 8.24
N ASP A 584 -21.66 24.28 8.65
CA ASP A 584 -22.16 25.33 9.55
C ASP A 584 -22.15 24.92 11.04
N TRP A 585 -21.57 23.77 11.36
CA TRP A 585 -21.43 23.26 12.72
C TRP A 585 -20.05 23.55 13.30
N LEU A 586 -20.03 24.04 14.55
CA LEU A 586 -18.83 24.13 15.37
C LEU A 586 -18.88 23.08 16.47
N THR A 587 -17.90 22.17 16.49
CA THR A 587 -17.79 21.14 17.53
C THR A 587 -16.91 21.64 18.67
N VAL A 588 -17.43 21.58 19.89
CA VAL A 588 -16.80 22.16 21.08
C VAL A 588 -16.87 21.19 22.26
N LEU A 589 -15.81 21.17 23.06
CA LEU A 589 -15.81 20.54 24.39
C LEU A 589 -16.09 21.63 25.44
N CYS A 590 -17.11 21.40 26.29
CA CYS A 590 -17.48 22.25 27.42
C CYS A 590 -17.53 21.41 28.69
N PRO A 591 -16.42 21.30 29.45
CA PRO A 591 -16.35 20.48 30.65
C PRO A 591 -17.28 20.95 31.79
N GLN A 592 -17.59 22.24 31.82
CA GLN A 592 -18.43 22.85 32.84
C GLN A 592 -19.45 23.80 32.21
N ALA A 593 -20.70 23.70 32.60
CA ALA A 593 -21.79 24.60 32.18
C ALA A 593 -22.01 25.69 33.22
N THR A 594 -21.30 26.79 33.10
CA THR A 594 -21.46 28.00 33.90
C THR A 594 -22.05 29.15 33.05
N PRO A 595 -22.61 30.21 33.64
CA PRO A 595 -23.03 31.37 32.84
C PRO A 595 -21.94 31.93 31.93
N ASP A 596 -20.68 32.02 32.42
CA ASP A 596 -19.52 32.53 31.68
C ASP A 596 -19.17 31.61 30.51
N THR A 597 -19.29 30.28 30.68
CA THR A 597 -19.02 29.35 29.55
C THR A 597 -20.12 29.40 28.50
N LEU A 598 -21.37 29.67 28.88
CA LEU A 598 -22.48 29.87 27.94
C LEU A 598 -22.29 31.15 27.11
N ASP A 599 -21.82 32.24 27.72
CA ASP A 599 -21.50 33.48 27.01
C ASP A 599 -20.30 33.31 26.07
N ALA A 600 -19.30 32.57 26.54
CA ALA A 600 -18.15 32.24 25.71
C ALA A 600 -18.52 31.34 24.51
N LEU A 601 -19.45 30.37 24.68
CA LEU A 601 -19.97 29.57 23.56
C LEU A 601 -20.71 30.43 22.54
N ALA A 602 -21.53 31.40 22.97
CA ALA A 602 -22.22 32.33 22.10
C ALA A 602 -21.21 33.22 21.30
N ALA A 603 -20.20 33.76 21.99
CA ALA A 603 -19.15 34.57 21.40
C ALA A 603 -18.31 33.77 20.39
N LEU A 604 -17.99 32.52 20.73
CA LEU A 604 -17.22 31.62 19.87
C LEU A 604 -18.00 31.28 18.59
N LEU A 605 -19.31 31.02 18.69
CA LEU A 605 -20.19 30.76 17.57
C LEU A 605 -20.22 31.96 16.60
N ALA A 606 -20.40 33.16 17.15
CA ALA A 606 -20.39 34.39 16.38
C ALA A 606 -19.03 34.67 15.70
N ALA A 607 -17.93 34.50 16.44
CA ALA A 607 -16.57 34.71 15.93
C ALA A 607 -16.19 33.78 14.76
N HIS A 608 -16.74 32.57 14.76
CA HIS A 608 -16.50 31.60 13.68
C HIS A 608 -17.49 31.68 12.52
N GLY A 609 -18.52 32.55 12.61
CA GLY A 609 -19.58 32.66 11.62
C GLY A 609 -20.39 31.38 11.45
N MET A 610 -20.49 30.59 12.52
CA MET A 610 -21.23 29.32 12.53
C MET A 610 -22.67 29.56 12.95
N ALA A 611 -23.60 28.73 12.49
CA ALA A 611 -25.01 28.82 12.85
C ALA A 611 -25.39 27.85 13.98
N ARG A 612 -24.60 26.78 14.19
CA ARG A 612 -24.97 25.67 15.03
C ARG A 612 -23.79 25.15 15.87
N LEU A 613 -24.09 24.63 17.07
CA LEU A 613 -23.12 24.04 17.98
C LEU A 613 -23.34 22.54 18.15
N ALA A 614 -22.24 21.77 18.12
CA ALA A 614 -22.16 20.40 18.62
C ALA A 614 -21.30 20.42 19.89
N VAL A 615 -21.91 20.25 21.06
CA VAL A 615 -21.25 20.46 22.36
C VAL A 615 -21.12 19.15 23.13
N PHE A 616 -19.90 18.72 23.41
CA PHE A 616 -19.61 17.64 24.33
C PHE A 616 -19.53 18.18 25.74
N CYS A 617 -20.37 17.63 26.65
CA CYS A 617 -20.45 18.10 28.04
C CYS A 617 -20.88 16.97 28.99
N PRO A 618 -20.70 17.11 30.34
CA PRO A 618 -21.08 16.09 31.32
C PRO A 618 -22.61 15.90 31.46
N ARG A 619 -23.38 16.96 31.22
CA ARG A 619 -24.86 16.97 31.40
C ARG A 619 -25.56 17.49 30.14
N PRO A 620 -25.65 16.70 29.06
CA PRO A 620 -26.13 17.18 27.77
C PRO A 620 -27.56 17.74 27.79
N LYS A 621 -28.49 17.08 28.48
CA LYS A 621 -29.89 17.55 28.55
C LYS A 621 -30.03 18.90 29.27
N ALA A 622 -29.28 19.13 30.36
CA ALA A 622 -29.29 20.38 31.07
C ALA A 622 -28.71 21.53 30.25
N LEU A 623 -27.58 21.27 29.60
CA LEU A 623 -26.93 22.26 28.73
C LEU A 623 -27.81 22.63 27.52
N ALA A 624 -28.47 21.64 26.90
CA ALA A 624 -29.39 21.89 25.79
C ALA A 624 -30.51 22.88 26.17
N GLY A 625 -31.10 22.71 27.35
CA GLY A 625 -32.11 23.65 27.87
C GLY A 625 -31.56 25.07 28.03
N LEU A 626 -30.39 25.21 28.66
CA LEU A 626 -29.75 26.52 28.86
C LEU A 626 -29.36 27.24 27.55
N LEU A 627 -28.91 26.48 26.53
CA LEU A 627 -28.60 27.04 25.21
C LEU A 627 -29.86 27.45 24.46
N ALA A 628 -30.94 26.66 24.55
CA ALA A 628 -32.22 26.99 23.94
C ALA A 628 -32.84 28.26 24.53
N GLU A 629 -32.76 28.48 25.89
CA GLU A 629 -33.18 29.72 26.54
C GLU A 629 -32.46 30.97 25.99
N ARG A 630 -31.25 30.81 25.46
CA ARG A 630 -30.46 31.87 24.80
C ARG A 630 -30.63 31.95 23.28
N GLY A 631 -31.54 31.14 22.74
CA GLY A 631 -31.78 31.10 21.29
C GLY A 631 -30.63 30.47 20.46
N ILE A 632 -29.77 29.67 21.11
CA ILE A 632 -28.65 28.98 20.45
C ILE A 632 -29.08 27.59 20.05
N GLU A 633 -29.03 27.29 18.73
CA GLU A 633 -29.27 25.95 18.24
C GLU A 633 -28.02 25.07 18.51
N ALA A 634 -28.21 23.96 19.25
CA ALA A 634 -27.11 23.10 19.61
C ALA A 634 -27.51 21.63 19.75
N ASN A 635 -26.65 20.75 19.28
CA ASN A 635 -26.67 19.32 19.64
C ASN A 635 -25.70 19.08 20.80
N THR A 636 -26.17 18.45 21.85
CA THR A 636 -25.37 18.18 23.04
C THR A 636 -25.09 16.69 23.20
N TYR A 637 -23.88 16.34 23.53
CA TYR A 637 -23.39 14.97 23.64
C TYR A 637 -22.72 14.72 25.00
N SER A 638 -22.86 13.50 25.52
CA SER A 638 -22.19 13.07 26.75
C SER A 638 -20.70 12.85 26.53
N ILE A 639 -19.84 13.46 27.34
CA ILE A 639 -18.40 13.20 27.36
C ILE A 639 -18.15 11.73 27.70
N THR A 640 -18.77 11.17 28.71
CA THR A 640 -18.58 9.78 29.14
C THR A 640 -18.92 8.80 28.02
N ASP A 641 -20.07 8.99 27.33
CA ASP A 641 -20.45 8.14 26.21
C ASP A 641 -19.46 8.27 25.05
N ALA A 642 -18.95 9.48 24.82
CA ALA A 642 -17.95 9.73 23.79
C ALA A 642 -16.61 9.04 24.08
N LEU A 643 -16.17 9.00 25.32
CA LEU A 643 -14.94 8.32 25.75
C LEU A 643 -15.07 6.79 25.63
N LEU A 644 -16.24 6.23 25.94
CA LEU A 644 -16.52 4.79 25.83
C LEU A 644 -16.70 4.33 24.36
N LYS A 645 -17.12 5.24 23.48
CA LYS A 645 -17.48 4.92 22.09
C LYS A 645 -16.30 4.33 21.31
N GLY A 646 -16.48 3.13 20.78
CA GLY A 646 -15.49 2.42 19.95
C GLY A 646 -14.41 1.69 20.74
N GLN A 647 -14.43 1.75 22.08
CA GLN A 647 -13.47 1.07 22.94
C GLN A 647 -14.07 -0.13 23.68
N VAL A 648 -15.34 -0.10 24.02
CA VAL A 648 -16.05 -1.15 24.75
C VAL A 648 -17.08 -1.79 23.82
N GLY A 649 -17.04 -3.12 23.70
CA GLY A 649 -18.07 -3.95 23.05
C GLY A 649 -18.32 -3.69 21.56
N GLY A 650 -17.85 -4.61 20.71
CA GLY A 650 -18.25 -4.72 19.32
C GLY A 650 -17.36 -4.00 18.30
N LYS A 651 -17.45 -4.44 17.03
CA LYS A 651 -16.79 -3.83 15.88
C LYS A 651 -17.07 -2.33 15.85
N ALA A 652 -16.04 -1.51 15.63
CA ALA A 652 -16.23 -0.12 15.27
C ALA A 652 -17.19 -0.06 14.07
N THR A 653 -18.43 0.27 14.29
CA THR A 653 -19.34 0.57 13.20
C THR A 653 -18.84 1.90 12.64
N GLY A 654 -18.16 1.84 11.50
CA GLY A 654 -17.73 3.00 10.70
C GLY A 654 -18.91 3.74 10.05
N LYS A 655 -20.00 3.88 10.80
CA LYS A 655 -21.05 4.86 10.56
C LYS A 655 -20.89 5.92 11.64
N THR A 656 -20.23 7.02 11.29
CA THR A 656 -20.67 8.29 11.82
C THR A 656 -22.18 8.30 11.64
N THR A 657 -22.91 8.26 12.74
CA THR A 657 -24.28 8.75 12.72
C THR A 657 -24.19 10.26 12.52
N GLY A 658 -23.86 10.66 11.27
CA GLY A 658 -24.43 11.87 10.76
C GLY A 658 -25.93 11.65 10.88
N THR A 659 -26.59 12.46 11.64
CA THR A 659 -28.04 12.63 11.60
C THR A 659 -28.49 12.48 10.16
N ASP A 660 -29.39 11.54 9.89
CA ASP A 660 -30.22 11.58 8.69
C ASP A 660 -30.90 12.95 8.62
N GLY A 661 -30.23 13.88 8.00
CA GLY A 661 -30.76 15.09 7.44
C GLY A 661 -30.95 14.78 5.98
N THR A 662 -32.12 14.29 5.61
CA THR A 662 -32.66 14.36 4.26
C THR A 662 -32.39 15.76 3.71
N ALA A 663 -31.50 15.85 2.76
CA ALA A 663 -31.49 16.93 1.77
C ALA A 663 -31.01 16.34 0.46
N ALA A 664 -31.87 16.50 -0.52
CA ALA A 664 -31.81 16.07 -1.91
C ALA A 664 -30.53 16.43 -2.65
#